data_4080bf67bb3536abf981b6e9628f0dde
#
_entry.id   4080bf67bb3536abf981b6e9628f0dde
#
_cell.length_a   1.000
_cell.length_b   1.000
_cell.length_c   1.000
_cell.angle_alpha   90.00
_cell.angle_beta   90.00
_cell.angle_gamma   90.00
#
_symmetry.space_group_name_H-M   'P 1'
#
loop_
_entity.id
_entity.type
_entity.pdbx_description
1 polymer ?
#
loop_
_entity_poly.entity_id
_entity_poly.type
_entity_poly.pdbx_seq_one_letter_code
_entity_poly.pdbx_strand_id
1 'polypeptide(L)'
;MKGKKLLIVESPAKAKTIGKYLGGDFVVKSSVGHIRDLPKENGAIRIDKAGDGKWTFTPKYVVSEGKDKVVAELKAAVKASDEVYLASDPDREGEAIAWHLREVLGPVAGEKPFRRVTYNEITKSAVVKAVSEPRGIDMPLVDAQQARRILDRIVGYKVSPLLWKNISCANSRSLSAGRVQSVALRLLVERQREIDAFKPETYYLMGVEARTRGEKASFVAKLARLDGNKPAVGDRQSADNLLLDLAGAELQVASVKSQPKARHALPPFTTSTMQQAASSVLAFSPGKTMKLAQSLYEKGLITYMRTDSVNISEQARAAAKEFVEREYGAAFYPGRPNIFRSKADAQGAHEAIRPTNVGLTPEQAKADGMDSAELRLYELVWRRFVASQMVDARTTVRTVALEARKPALAHSYQFTASATQVDFEGFLRVMKLSQKKRKADDEEDEDTDEVAVLPDLAEGEMLDAARWLADEKQTKGPAHYSEASLIKALEENGVGRPSTYAATIETLKAREYAKAEKRKLIPLERGVLVCDWLVKKLDALFSVGYTAKMESELDKVESDDVSMDDMLSAFYAKFLEAVKACAEPAPDREKFDVVFGLLSKVSDWKEPKTVGRRVYDDKAFVESVRSQFEEGAKPMSARQLEYLVRMALMYEQQIPDCTAVLKESGLLGAQPPKPETVDSDLVRWCFDTAQRIGGMLKNPFHKSLKDQFERGRGLTPKQFAILARAVGENAGMLPDCAAIRERLLEFVPAGFGAPRAEDPTIPALLELVGKVTEWRPASKKGRKVYDDQAFVKSLSEQYERRRTLSPRQLVALKRVVASYGDQIPGFAEAAAKLGIKEPSPGKGRRAGGKSRAAEADDAPEDES
;
A
#
# COMPACT_ATOMS: atom_id res chain seq x y z
N MET A 1 39.41 -36.01 13.20
CA MET A 1 38.69 -35.20 12.18
C MET A 1 38.06 -34.04 12.90
N LYS A 2 38.37 -32.77 12.53
CA LYS A 2 37.64 -31.62 13.08
C LYS A 2 36.17 -31.80 12.72
N GLY A 3 35.29 -31.76 13.71
CA GLY A 3 33.85 -31.86 13.52
C GLY A 3 33.29 -30.78 12.61
N LYS A 4 32.27 -31.09 11.82
CA LYS A 4 31.62 -30.13 10.92
C LYS A 4 30.70 -29.21 11.74
N LYS A 5 30.79 -27.89 11.56
CA LYS A 5 29.91 -26.89 12.14
C LYS A 5 28.73 -26.62 11.20
N LEU A 6 27.52 -26.57 11.74
CA LEU A 6 26.31 -26.23 10.97
C LEU A 6 25.97 -24.76 11.20
N LEU A 7 25.85 -23.99 10.13
CA LEU A 7 25.35 -22.62 10.19
C LEU A 7 23.99 -22.55 9.49
N ILE A 8 22.96 -22.06 10.21
CA ILE A 8 21.60 -21.93 9.68
C ILE A 8 21.28 -20.45 9.48
N VAL A 9 20.91 -20.08 8.27
CA VAL A 9 20.48 -18.74 7.86
C VAL A 9 19.01 -18.74 7.43
N GLU A 10 18.43 -17.59 7.17
CA GLU A 10 17.00 -17.48 6.83
C GLU A 10 16.71 -17.81 5.36
N SER A 11 17.61 -17.46 4.43
CA SER A 11 17.34 -17.59 3.00
C SER A 11 18.39 -18.40 2.27
N PRO A 12 18.00 -19.09 1.17
CA PRO A 12 18.95 -19.81 0.32
C PRO A 12 20.01 -18.89 -0.31
N ALA A 13 19.67 -17.64 -0.58
CA ALA A 13 20.62 -16.67 -1.14
C ALA A 13 21.74 -16.35 -0.13
N LYS A 14 21.38 -16.09 1.13
CA LYS A 14 22.37 -15.94 2.22
C LYS A 14 23.23 -17.18 2.38
N ALA A 15 22.63 -18.38 2.34
CA ALA A 15 23.37 -19.63 2.44
C ALA A 15 24.43 -19.76 1.34
N LYS A 16 24.09 -19.38 0.11
CA LYS A 16 25.02 -19.38 -1.03
C LYS A 16 26.16 -18.38 -0.86
N THR A 17 25.85 -17.15 -0.40
CA THR A 17 26.85 -16.09 -0.21
C THR A 17 27.80 -16.41 0.94
N ILE A 18 27.25 -16.76 2.11
CA ILE A 18 28.04 -17.04 3.33
C ILE A 18 28.85 -18.33 3.19
N GLY A 19 28.27 -19.35 2.54
CA GLY A 19 28.98 -20.60 2.28
C GLY A 19 30.28 -20.42 1.50
N LYS A 20 30.37 -19.41 0.61
CA LYS A 20 31.61 -19.05 -0.09
C LYS A 20 32.68 -18.44 0.83
N TYR A 21 32.25 -17.81 1.94
CA TYR A 21 33.19 -17.13 2.87
C TYR A 21 33.75 -18.02 3.95
N LEU A 22 32.98 -19.01 4.40
CA LEU A 22 33.35 -19.88 5.54
C LEU A 22 34.13 -21.15 5.17
N GLY A 23 34.13 -21.50 3.88
CA GLY A 23 34.89 -22.66 3.40
C GLY A 23 34.35 -24.03 3.86
N GLY A 24 35.22 -25.04 3.91
CA GLY A 24 34.84 -26.44 4.14
C GLY A 24 34.52 -26.81 5.60
N ASP A 25 34.85 -25.97 6.58
CA ASP A 25 34.62 -26.22 8.02
C ASP A 25 33.15 -26.07 8.41
N PHE A 26 32.36 -25.36 7.59
CA PHE A 26 30.96 -25.11 7.81
C PHE A 26 30.06 -25.73 6.75
N VAL A 27 28.97 -26.33 7.21
CA VAL A 27 27.81 -26.67 6.38
C VAL A 27 26.78 -25.57 6.55
N VAL A 28 26.50 -24.80 5.49
CA VAL A 28 25.51 -23.70 5.55
C VAL A 28 24.17 -24.19 4.98
N LYS A 29 23.10 -24.04 5.77
CA LYS A 29 21.73 -24.42 5.43
C LYS A 29 20.79 -23.24 5.63
N SER A 30 19.60 -23.29 5.01
CA SER A 30 18.58 -22.25 5.15
C SER A 30 17.31 -22.81 5.80
N SER A 31 16.69 -22.03 6.69
CA SER A 31 15.35 -22.30 7.25
C SER A 31 14.22 -21.87 6.31
N VAL A 32 14.55 -21.14 5.25
CA VAL A 32 13.55 -20.53 4.35
C VAL A 32 12.52 -19.69 5.14
N GLY A 33 13.00 -18.81 6.02
CA GLY A 33 12.19 -17.98 6.91
C GLY A 33 11.74 -18.70 8.18
N HIS A 34 10.61 -18.27 8.76
CA HIS A 34 10.04 -18.88 9.96
C HIS A 34 9.65 -20.33 9.73
N ILE A 35 9.98 -21.20 10.69
CA ILE A 35 9.62 -22.64 10.66
C ILE A 35 8.43 -22.96 11.58
N ARG A 36 8.09 -22.09 12.53
CA ARG A 36 6.95 -22.21 13.45
C ARG A 36 6.16 -20.91 13.46
N ASP A 37 4.85 -21.05 13.67
CA ASP A 37 3.96 -19.91 13.92
C ASP A 37 2.76 -20.35 14.78
N LEU A 38 1.94 -19.38 15.20
CA LEU A 38 0.67 -19.64 15.87
C LEU A 38 -0.32 -20.27 14.87
N PRO A 39 -1.00 -21.38 15.21
CA PRO A 39 -2.00 -22.00 14.35
C PRO A 39 -3.14 -21.02 14.01
N LYS A 40 -3.76 -21.20 12.84
CA LYS A 40 -4.88 -20.34 12.38
C LYS A 40 -6.14 -20.54 13.20
N GLU A 41 -6.24 -21.60 13.95
CA GLU A 41 -7.42 -21.99 14.74
C GLU A 41 -7.60 -21.12 15.99
N ASN A 42 -8.82 -21.17 16.55
CA ASN A 42 -9.09 -20.58 17.86
C ASN A 42 -8.34 -21.38 18.94
N GLY A 43 -7.88 -20.67 19.99
CA GLY A 43 -7.11 -21.31 21.06
C GLY A 43 -5.59 -21.40 20.82
N ALA A 44 -5.08 -20.69 19.81
CA ALA A 44 -3.64 -20.57 19.56
C ALA A 44 -2.86 -19.94 20.72
N ILE A 45 -3.54 -19.19 21.58
CA ILE A 45 -2.99 -18.57 22.79
C ILE A 45 -3.93 -18.92 23.93
N ARG A 46 -3.41 -19.62 24.95
CA ARG A 46 -4.11 -19.81 26.23
C ARG A 46 -3.91 -18.56 27.06
N ILE A 47 -4.98 -18.00 27.59
CA ILE A 47 -5.00 -16.78 28.39
C ILE A 47 -5.65 -17.12 29.71
N ASP A 48 -4.86 -17.11 30.78
CA ASP A 48 -5.30 -17.45 32.13
C ASP A 48 -5.20 -16.20 33.00
N LYS A 49 -6.10 -16.08 33.99
CA LYS A 49 -6.00 -15.02 35.00
C LYS A 49 -5.39 -15.59 36.27
N ALA A 50 -4.27 -15.07 36.68
CA ALA A 50 -3.58 -15.46 37.91
C ALA A 50 -4.32 -14.94 39.15
N GLY A 51 -4.01 -15.50 40.32
CA GLY A 51 -4.64 -15.14 41.58
C GLY A 51 -4.41 -13.70 42.01
N ASP A 52 -3.32 -13.07 41.54
CA ASP A 52 -2.96 -11.66 41.73
C ASP A 52 -3.73 -10.70 40.81
N GLY A 53 -4.60 -11.25 39.95
CA GLY A 53 -5.39 -10.49 38.99
C GLY A 53 -4.70 -10.20 37.65
N LYS A 54 -3.43 -10.53 37.50
CA LYS A 54 -2.69 -10.42 36.23
C LYS A 54 -3.11 -11.52 35.24
N TRP A 55 -2.89 -11.25 33.96
CA TRP A 55 -3.12 -12.19 32.87
C TRP A 55 -1.79 -12.79 32.41
N THR A 56 -1.78 -14.11 32.20
CA THR A 56 -0.66 -14.84 31.61
C THR A 56 -1.02 -15.37 30.22
N PHE A 57 -0.03 -15.40 29.33
CA PHE A 57 -0.23 -15.73 27.91
C PHE A 57 0.66 -16.88 27.52
N THR A 58 0.08 -18.01 27.18
CA THR A 58 0.83 -19.19 26.72
C THR A 58 0.55 -19.43 25.25
N PRO A 59 1.44 -19.01 24.32
CA PRO A 59 1.28 -19.25 22.90
C PRO A 59 1.57 -20.72 22.57
N LYS A 60 0.74 -21.33 21.72
CA LYS A 60 0.95 -22.68 21.19
C LYS A 60 1.56 -22.59 19.79
N TYR A 61 2.88 -22.68 19.69
CA TYR A 61 3.55 -22.68 18.39
C TYR A 61 3.52 -24.08 17.75
N VAL A 62 3.26 -24.13 16.46
CA VAL A 62 3.27 -25.34 15.61
C VAL A 62 4.21 -25.13 14.42
N VAL A 63 4.74 -26.22 13.87
CA VAL A 63 5.49 -26.15 12.60
C VAL A 63 4.55 -25.65 11.51
N SER A 64 5.00 -24.63 10.77
CA SER A 64 4.20 -24.00 9.72
C SER A 64 3.96 -24.97 8.57
N GLU A 65 2.79 -24.87 7.95
CA GLU A 65 2.41 -25.68 6.79
C GLU A 65 3.46 -25.62 5.68
N GLY A 66 3.83 -26.75 5.10
CA GLY A 66 4.86 -26.85 4.07
C GLY A 66 6.32 -26.79 4.56
N LYS A 67 6.57 -26.64 5.88
CA LYS A 67 7.94 -26.60 6.43
C LYS A 67 8.49 -27.95 6.89
N ASP A 68 7.71 -29.00 6.85
CA ASP A 68 8.11 -30.32 7.35
C ASP A 68 9.39 -30.85 6.69
N LYS A 69 9.53 -30.68 5.37
CA LYS A 69 10.74 -31.07 4.61
C LYS A 69 11.97 -30.30 5.08
N VAL A 70 11.85 -28.97 5.22
CA VAL A 70 12.95 -28.10 5.66
C VAL A 70 13.36 -28.49 7.08
N VAL A 71 12.39 -28.69 7.97
CA VAL A 71 12.66 -29.12 9.35
C VAL A 71 13.34 -30.49 9.39
N ALA A 72 12.91 -31.44 8.57
CA ALA A 72 13.54 -32.76 8.47
C ALA A 72 15.00 -32.66 7.98
N GLU A 73 15.27 -31.87 6.95
CA GLU A 73 16.62 -31.62 6.45
C GLU A 73 17.52 -30.95 7.50
N LEU A 74 17.00 -29.96 8.23
CA LEU A 74 17.74 -29.30 9.29
C LEU A 74 18.03 -30.25 10.47
N LYS A 75 17.08 -31.10 10.85
CA LYS A 75 17.29 -32.14 11.88
C LYS A 75 18.38 -33.15 11.47
N ALA A 76 18.40 -33.56 10.20
CA ALA A 76 19.46 -34.40 9.69
C ALA A 76 20.83 -33.72 9.71
N ALA A 77 20.90 -32.41 9.33
CA ALA A 77 22.12 -31.64 9.35
C ALA A 77 22.64 -31.42 10.80
N VAL A 78 21.76 -31.19 11.78
CA VAL A 78 22.13 -31.08 13.19
C VAL A 78 22.71 -32.36 13.72
N LYS A 79 22.14 -33.53 13.37
CA LYS A 79 22.68 -34.84 13.78
C LYS A 79 24.12 -35.06 13.27
N ALA A 80 24.40 -34.59 12.05
CA ALA A 80 25.70 -34.74 11.38
C ALA A 80 26.74 -33.66 11.75
N SER A 81 26.43 -32.73 12.61
CA SER A 81 27.32 -31.62 13.03
C SER A 81 27.63 -31.70 14.53
N ASP A 82 28.70 -31.05 14.99
CA ASP A 82 29.11 -30.99 16.39
C ASP A 82 28.62 -29.73 17.09
N GLU A 83 28.50 -28.63 16.35
CA GLU A 83 27.99 -27.32 16.83
C GLU A 83 26.99 -26.76 15.86
N VAL A 84 26.01 -25.99 16.37
CA VAL A 84 24.98 -25.33 15.57
C VAL A 84 25.07 -23.82 15.75
N TYR A 85 25.21 -23.10 14.63
CA TYR A 85 25.24 -21.64 14.57
C TYR A 85 23.95 -21.12 13.95
N LEU A 86 23.26 -20.19 14.63
CA LEU A 86 22.01 -19.58 14.19
C LEU A 86 22.32 -18.16 13.71
N ALA A 87 22.32 -17.95 12.39
CA ALA A 87 22.79 -16.73 11.73
C ALA A 87 21.64 -16.02 10.97
N SER A 88 20.50 -15.87 11.65
CA SER A 88 19.38 -15.05 11.19
C SER A 88 19.68 -13.56 11.35
N ASP A 89 18.84 -12.68 10.74
CA ASP A 89 19.02 -11.22 10.74
C ASP A 89 19.16 -10.62 12.15
N PRO A 90 19.78 -9.44 12.29
CA PRO A 90 20.06 -8.81 13.58
C PRO A 90 18.85 -8.05 14.16
N ASP A 91 17.62 -8.37 13.76
CA ASP A 91 16.39 -7.78 14.29
C ASP A 91 15.62 -8.77 15.17
N ARG A 92 14.53 -8.29 15.82
CA ARG A 92 13.67 -9.12 16.67
C ARG A 92 13.03 -10.31 15.93
N GLU A 93 12.77 -10.18 14.63
CA GLU A 93 12.24 -11.28 13.82
C GLU A 93 13.29 -12.36 13.62
N GLY A 94 14.54 -11.98 13.32
CA GLY A 94 15.66 -12.93 13.22
C GLY A 94 15.98 -13.61 14.54
N GLU A 95 15.88 -12.90 15.66
CA GLU A 95 16.08 -13.49 16.99
C GLU A 95 15.00 -14.53 17.30
N ALA A 96 13.74 -14.23 16.99
CA ALA A 96 12.63 -15.18 17.12
C ALA A 96 12.81 -16.41 16.19
N ILE A 97 13.30 -16.22 14.95
CA ILE A 97 13.63 -17.34 14.07
C ILE A 97 14.70 -18.24 14.72
N ALA A 98 15.76 -17.63 15.27
CA ALA A 98 16.82 -18.38 15.95
C ALA A 98 16.27 -19.17 17.15
N TRP A 99 15.43 -18.55 17.97
CA TRP A 99 14.76 -19.21 19.09
C TRP A 99 13.86 -20.37 18.62
N HIS A 100 13.03 -20.16 17.60
CA HIS A 100 12.17 -21.21 17.05
C HIS A 100 12.98 -22.38 16.48
N LEU A 101 14.12 -22.11 15.86
CA LEU A 101 15.05 -23.14 15.38
C LEU A 101 15.63 -23.95 16.56
N ARG A 102 16.08 -23.28 17.63
CA ARG A 102 16.56 -23.95 18.83
C ARG A 102 15.49 -24.87 19.43
N GLU A 103 14.28 -24.41 19.56
CA GLU A 103 13.16 -25.17 20.12
C GLU A 103 12.81 -26.44 19.31
N VAL A 104 12.84 -26.35 17.96
CA VAL A 104 12.49 -27.49 17.08
C VAL A 104 13.64 -28.47 16.92
N LEU A 105 14.89 -27.96 16.93
CA LEU A 105 16.09 -28.76 16.68
C LEU A 105 16.74 -29.27 17.95
N GLY A 106 16.50 -28.66 19.11
CA GLY A 106 17.04 -29.03 20.40
C GLY A 106 16.85 -30.52 20.76
N PRO A 107 15.63 -31.10 20.59
CA PRO A 107 15.42 -32.52 20.90
C PRO A 107 16.27 -33.51 20.09
N VAL A 108 16.82 -33.12 18.94
CA VAL A 108 17.72 -33.98 18.13
C VAL A 108 19.18 -33.59 18.23
N ALA A 109 19.46 -32.42 18.84
CA ALA A 109 20.82 -31.92 19.03
C ALA A 109 21.53 -32.56 20.24
N GLY A 110 20.78 -33.01 21.26
CA GLY A 110 21.35 -33.45 22.51
C GLY A 110 22.06 -32.27 23.23
N GLU A 111 23.31 -32.50 23.68
CA GLU A 111 24.12 -31.51 24.38
C GLU A 111 24.89 -30.53 23.45
N LYS A 112 24.65 -30.60 22.13
CA LYS A 112 25.35 -29.74 21.16
C LYS A 112 25.01 -28.27 21.41
N PRO A 113 26.03 -27.37 21.44
CA PRO A 113 25.80 -25.97 21.68
C PRO A 113 25.11 -25.29 20.50
N PHE A 114 24.10 -24.47 20.78
CA PHE A 114 23.50 -23.52 19.86
C PHE A 114 24.12 -22.14 20.10
N ARG A 115 24.72 -21.58 19.09
CA ARG A 115 25.41 -20.29 19.12
C ARG A 115 24.69 -19.29 18.20
N ARG A 116 24.41 -18.11 18.67
CA ARG A 116 23.80 -17.02 17.90
C ARG A 116 24.88 -16.17 17.26
N VAL A 117 24.73 -15.90 15.95
CA VAL A 117 25.65 -15.07 15.16
C VAL A 117 24.85 -13.94 14.52
N THR A 118 25.28 -12.69 14.70
CA THR A 118 24.64 -11.50 14.11
C THR A 118 25.68 -10.66 13.38
N TYR A 119 25.28 -10.08 12.26
CA TYR A 119 26.09 -9.18 11.44
C TYR A 119 25.20 -8.16 10.73
N ASN A 120 25.66 -6.92 10.63
CA ASN A 120 24.94 -5.85 9.95
C ASN A 120 25.18 -5.83 8.44
N GLU A 121 26.17 -6.57 7.95
CA GLU A 121 26.50 -6.70 6.52
C GLU A 121 27.03 -8.10 6.21
N ILE A 122 26.77 -8.58 4.99
CA ILE A 122 27.21 -9.91 4.54
C ILE A 122 28.49 -9.77 3.74
N THR A 123 29.56 -9.32 4.43
CA THR A 123 30.92 -9.31 3.88
C THR A 123 31.71 -10.47 4.50
N LYS A 124 32.82 -10.87 3.83
CA LYS A 124 33.68 -11.95 4.36
C LYS A 124 34.23 -11.61 5.74
N SER A 125 34.71 -10.39 5.93
CA SER A 125 35.28 -9.92 7.21
C SER A 125 34.24 -9.91 8.34
N ALA A 126 33.04 -9.35 8.08
CA ALA A 126 31.99 -9.28 9.07
C ALA A 126 31.46 -10.67 9.46
N VAL A 127 31.26 -11.56 8.47
CA VAL A 127 30.77 -12.92 8.74
C VAL A 127 31.80 -13.73 9.51
N VAL A 128 33.09 -13.70 9.13
CA VAL A 128 34.16 -14.42 9.82
C VAL A 128 34.30 -13.92 11.25
N LYS A 129 34.30 -12.61 11.46
CA LYS A 129 34.33 -12.01 12.80
C LYS A 129 33.15 -12.46 13.65
N ALA A 130 31.94 -12.35 13.13
CA ALA A 130 30.71 -12.72 13.86
C ALA A 130 30.67 -14.20 14.24
N VAL A 131 31.21 -15.10 13.40
CA VAL A 131 31.31 -16.53 13.70
C VAL A 131 32.39 -16.83 14.75
N SER A 132 33.43 -16.00 14.82
CA SER A 132 34.49 -16.15 15.86
C SER A 132 34.06 -15.64 17.22
N GLU A 133 33.07 -14.72 17.27
CA GLU A 133 32.54 -14.09 18.48
C GLU A 133 31.03 -14.35 18.64
N PRO A 134 30.59 -15.62 18.75
CA PRO A 134 29.17 -15.94 18.85
C PRO A 134 28.63 -15.62 20.24
N ARG A 135 27.33 -15.28 20.33
CA ARG A 135 26.61 -15.01 21.58
C ARG A 135 25.50 -16.03 21.88
N GLY A 136 24.81 -15.89 22.98
CA GLY A 136 23.54 -16.53 23.26
C GLY A 136 22.39 -15.90 22.47
N ILE A 137 21.23 -16.55 22.49
CA ILE A 137 19.98 -15.97 22.01
C ILE A 137 19.58 -14.88 23.02
N ASP A 138 19.22 -13.72 22.49
CA ASP A 138 18.74 -12.58 23.26
C ASP A 138 17.25 -12.76 23.55
N MET A 139 16.90 -13.15 24.75
CA MET A 139 15.52 -13.46 25.13
C MET A 139 14.61 -12.22 25.16
N PRO A 140 15.03 -11.05 25.65
CA PRO A 140 14.27 -9.80 25.53
C PRO A 140 13.82 -9.48 24.09
N LEU A 141 14.69 -9.65 23.09
CA LEU A 141 14.33 -9.52 21.68
C LEU A 141 13.29 -10.55 21.24
N VAL A 142 13.43 -11.81 21.68
CA VAL A 142 12.45 -12.87 21.41
C VAL A 142 11.12 -12.52 22.05
N ASP A 143 11.11 -12.08 23.30
CA ASP A 143 9.90 -11.74 24.04
C ASP A 143 9.19 -10.53 23.44
N ALA A 144 9.91 -9.53 22.95
CA ALA A 144 9.34 -8.40 22.23
C ALA A 144 8.65 -8.84 20.92
N GLN A 145 9.24 -9.78 20.17
CA GLN A 145 8.62 -10.33 18.98
C GLN A 145 7.39 -11.18 19.33
N GLN A 146 7.48 -12.04 20.34
CA GLN A 146 6.35 -12.84 20.82
C GLN A 146 5.20 -11.96 21.31
N ALA A 147 5.50 -10.92 22.10
CA ALA A 147 4.53 -9.95 22.57
C ALA A 147 3.79 -9.31 21.39
N ARG A 148 4.52 -8.83 20.38
CA ARG A 148 3.94 -8.28 19.16
C ARG A 148 3.01 -9.29 18.46
N ARG A 149 3.48 -10.54 18.32
CA ARG A 149 2.71 -11.60 17.66
C ARG A 149 1.42 -11.94 18.42
N ILE A 150 1.49 -11.99 19.75
CA ILE A 150 0.35 -12.23 20.65
C ILE A 150 -0.65 -11.07 20.54
N LEU A 151 -0.18 -9.81 20.64
CA LEU A 151 -1.00 -8.61 20.50
C LEU A 151 -1.76 -8.60 19.18
N ASP A 152 -1.05 -8.75 18.07
CA ASP A 152 -1.65 -8.70 16.74
C ASP A 152 -2.66 -9.84 16.54
N ARG A 153 -2.39 -11.02 17.12
CA ARG A 153 -3.31 -12.15 17.13
C ARG A 153 -4.59 -11.85 17.93
N ILE A 154 -4.46 -11.32 19.13
CA ILE A 154 -5.61 -10.97 19.99
C ILE A 154 -6.48 -9.92 19.31
N VAL A 155 -5.88 -8.81 18.85
CA VAL A 155 -6.60 -7.71 18.18
C VAL A 155 -7.28 -8.21 16.92
N GLY A 156 -6.55 -8.87 16.03
CA GLY A 156 -7.09 -9.37 14.78
C GLY A 156 -8.26 -10.34 14.95
N TYR A 157 -8.13 -11.30 15.85
CA TYR A 157 -9.13 -12.35 16.05
C TYR A 157 -10.34 -11.92 16.89
N LYS A 158 -10.21 -10.91 17.73
CA LYS A 158 -11.32 -10.38 18.54
C LYS A 158 -12.05 -9.24 17.85
N VAL A 159 -11.35 -8.34 17.13
CA VAL A 159 -11.96 -7.17 16.51
C VAL A 159 -12.51 -7.47 15.11
N SER A 160 -11.81 -8.27 14.29
CA SER A 160 -12.30 -8.56 12.93
C SER A 160 -13.71 -9.19 12.91
N PRO A 161 -14.06 -10.15 13.78
CA PRO A 161 -15.44 -10.65 13.87
C PRO A 161 -16.48 -9.58 14.24
N LEU A 162 -16.10 -8.56 15.03
CA LEU A 162 -16.99 -7.44 15.33
C LEU A 162 -17.29 -6.62 14.08
N LEU A 163 -16.28 -6.40 13.22
CA LEU A 163 -16.48 -5.75 11.91
C LEU A 163 -17.45 -6.57 11.04
N TRP A 164 -17.28 -7.89 10.99
CA TRP A 164 -18.14 -8.77 10.18
C TRP A 164 -19.60 -8.74 10.63
N LYS A 165 -19.81 -8.61 11.95
CA LYS A 165 -21.16 -8.53 12.53
C LYS A 165 -21.83 -7.19 12.26
N ASN A 166 -21.07 -6.11 12.30
CA ASN A 166 -21.63 -4.76 12.38
C ASN A 166 -21.53 -3.97 11.07
N ILE A 167 -20.72 -4.41 10.10
CA ILE A 167 -20.56 -3.73 8.82
C ILE A 167 -21.17 -4.57 7.71
N SER A 168 -22.23 -4.05 7.08
CA SER A 168 -22.89 -4.67 5.94
C SER A 168 -22.26 -4.18 4.65
N CYS A 169 -21.37 -4.96 4.06
CA CYS A 169 -20.79 -4.71 2.74
C CYS A 169 -20.53 -6.04 2.01
N ALA A 170 -20.26 -5.95 0.69
CA ALA A 170 -19.84 -7.13 -0.07
C ALA A 170 -18.59 -7.75 0.56
N ASN A 171 -18.60 -9.08 0.74
CA ASN A 171 -17.51 -9.84 1.36
C ASN A 171 -17.13 -9.32 2.76
N SER A 172 -18.09 -8.95 3.61
CA SER A 172 -17.85 -8.44 4.96
C SER A 172 -16.94 -9.34 5.80
N ARG A 173 -16.94 -10.68 5.58
CA ARG A 173 -16.07 -11.64 6.27
C ARG A 173 -14.57 -11.49 5.95
N SER A 174 -14.22 -10.74 4.92
CA SER A 174 -12.81 -10.40 4.59
C SER A 174 -12.33 -9.10 5.24
N LEU A 175 -13.18 -8.40 6.00
CA LEU A 175 -12.78 -7.24 6.79
C LEU A 175 -11.82 -7.66 7.90
N SER A 176 -10.81 -6.87 8.14
CA SER A 176 -9.85 -7.10 9.24
C SER A 176 -9.44 -5.80 9.89
N ALA A 177 -9.18 -5.87 11.18
CA ALA A 177 -8.54 -4.80 11.93
C ALA A 177 -7.17 -5.29 12.43
N GLY A 178 -6.21 -4.38 12.42
CA GLY A 178 -4.89 -4.58 13.02
C GLY A 178 -4.39 -3.25 13.54
N ARG A 179 -3.57 -3.26 14.59
CA ARG A 179 -3.13 -2.04 15.28
C ARG A 179 -2.59 -0.98 14.33
N VAL A 180 -1.50 -1.28 13.63
CA VAL A 180 -0.84 -0.33 12.73
C VAL A 180 -1.67 -0.06 11.46
N GLN A 181 -2.25 -1.11 10.85
CA GLN A 181 -3.02 -0.94 9.60
C GLN A 181 -4.27 -0.08 9.79
N SER A 182 -4.96 -0.20 10.94
CA SER A 182 -6.17 0.58 11.19
C SER A 182 -5.87 2.05 11.46
N VAL A 183 -4.74 2.35 12.11
CA VAL A 183 -4.28 3.72 12.30
C VAL A 183 -3.80 4.33 10.98
N ALA A 184 -3.08 3.59 10.15
CA ALA A 184 -2.71 4.04 8.81
C ALA A 184 -3.95 4.34 7.94
N LEU A 185 -4.99 3.51 8.03
CA LEU A 185 -6.28 3.76 7.38
C LEU A 185 -6.95 5.03 7.92
N ARG A 186 -6.93 5.23 9.24
CA ARG A 186 -7.48 6.42 9.89
C ARG A 186 -6.83 7.71 9.36
N LEU A 187 -5.49 7.74 9.27
CA LEU A 187 -4.78 8.90 8.71
C LEU A 187 -5.21 9.20 7.26
N LEU A 188 -5.41 8.16 6.44
CA LEU A 188 -5.90 8.33 5.07
C LEU A 188 -7.32 8.90 5.02
N VAL A 189 -8.23 8.39 5.85
CA VAL A 189 -9.64 8.81 5.89
C VAL A 189 -9.77 10.23 6.44
N GLU A 190 -9.04 10.56 7.51
CA GLU A 190 -9.02 11.90 8.08
C GLU A 190 -8.48 12.92 7.06
N ARG A 191 -7.37 12.60 6.37
CA ARG A 191 -6.83 13.44 5.29
C ARG A 191 -7.82 13.63 4.15
N GLN A 192 -8.54 12.60 3.74
CA GLN A 192 -9.57 12.72 2.71
C GLN A 192 -10.67 13.70 3.14
N ARG A 193 -11.10 13.64 4.41
CA ARG A 193 -12.10 14.55 4.97
C ARG A 193 -11.61 15.99 5.03
N GLU A 194 -10.33 16.20 5.37
CA GLU A 194 -9.70 17.52 5.31
C GLU A 194 -9.73 18.10 3.88
N ILE A 195 -9.41 17.26 2.88
CA ILE A 195 -9.44 17.64 1.46
C ILE A 195 -10.88 17.97 1.03
N ASP A 196 -11.84 17.15 1.39
CA ASP A 196 -13.26 17.30 1.00
C ASP A 196 -13.90 18.52 1.67
N ALA A 197 -13.45 18.90 2.87
CA ALA A 197 -13.92 20.07 3.60
C ALA A 197 -13.24 21.38 3.17
N PHE A 198 -12.11 21.29 2.46
CA PHE A 198 -11.34 22.47 2.07
C PHE A 198 -12.06 23.27 1.00
N LYS A 199 -12.13 24.58 1.21
CA LYS A 199 -12.68 25.54 0.24
C LYS A 199 -11.55 26.40 -0.27
N PRO A 200 -11.22 26.33 -1.58
CA PRO A 200 -10.18 27.19 -2.14
C PRO A 200 -10.62 28.65 -2.13
N GLU A 201 -9.72 29.51 -1.69
CA GLU A 201 -9.87 30.97 -1.74
C GLU A 201 -8.99 31.51 -2.84
N THR A 202 -9.54 32.44 -3.65
CA THR A 202 -8.79 33.10 -4.71
C THR A 202 -7.98 34.25 -4.12
N TYR A 203 -6.76 34.42 -4.55
CA TYR A 203 -5.88 35.54 -4.23
C TYR A 203 -5.00 35.89 -5.42
N TYR A 204 -4.42 37.13 -5.42
CA TYR A 204 -3.59 37.60 -6.50
C TYR A 204 -2.15 37.81 -6.04
N LEU A 205 -1.21 37.24 -6.76
CA LEU A 205 0.21 37.51 -6.59
C LEU A 205 0.60 38.65 -7.53
N MET A 206 0.93 39.76 -6.93
CA MET A 206 1.41 40.93 -7.67
C MET A 206 2.91 40.80 -7.93
N GLY A 207 3.35 41.24 -9.10
CA GLY A 207 4.76 41.18 -9.47
C GLY A 207 5.08 42.16 -10.57
N VAL A 208 6.32 42.21 -10.97
CA VAL A 208 6.81 43.04 -12.08
C VAL A 208 7.89 42.28 -12.85
N GLU A 209 7.83 42.36 -14.17
CA GLU A 209 8.95 42.04 -15.05
C GLU A 209 9.84 43.27 -15.14
N ALA A 210 10.95 43.28 -14.40
CA ALA A 210 11.92 44.35 -14.38
C ALA A 210 12.97 44.15 -15.47
N ARG A 211 13.41 45.24 -16.13
CA ARG A 211 14.42 45.24 -17.18
C ARG A 211 15.51 46.29 -16.89
N THR A 212 16.75 45.89 -17.06
CA THR A 212 17.90 46.82 -16.95
C THR A 212 17.96 47.79 -18.13
N ARG A 213 18.29 49.07 -17.88
CA ARG A 213 18.49 50.07 -18.89
C ARG A 213 19.86 49.87 -19.53
N GLY A 214 19.93 49.40 -20.77
CA GLY A 214 21.18 49.20 -21.49
C GLY A 214 21.56 47.75 -21.77
N GLU A 215 21.43 46.88 -20.82
CA GLU A 215 21.48 45.42 -21.02
C GLU A 215 20.05 44.88 -21.18
N LYS A 216 19.78 44.01 -22.15
CA LYS A 216 18.41 43.44 -22.34
C LYS A 216 18.07 42.32 -21.34
N ALA A 217 18.65 42.38 -20.15
CA ALA A 217 18.36 41.38 -19.11
C ALA A 217 17.04 41.72 -18.42
N SER A 218 16.15 40.75 -18.31
CA SER A 218 14.90 40.88 -17.57
C SER A 218 14.76 39.79 -16.52
N PHE A 219 14.08 40.09 -15.45
CA PHE A 219 13.74 39.17 -14.37
C PHE A 219 12.41 39.56 -13.73
N VAL A 220 11.77 38.57 -13.09
CA VAL A 220 10.49 38.80 -12.39
C VAL A 220 10.77 39.05 -10.91
N ALA A 221 10.21 40.15 -10.38
CA ALA A 221 10.21 40.43 -8.96
C ALA A 221 8.75 40.41 -8.42
N LYS A 222 8.56 39.77 -7.27
CA LYS A 222 7.24 39.64 -6.60
C LYS A 222 7.03 40.76 -5.59
N LEU A 223 5.82 41.27 -5.45
CA LEU A 223 5.46 42.23 -4.43
C LEU A 223 5.62 41.61 -3.04
N ALA A 224 6.60 42.12 -2.30
CA ALA A 224 6.95 41.63 -0.97
C ALA A 224 6.26 42.45 0.13
N ARG A 225 6.10 43.76 -0.08
CA ARG A 225 5.45 44.66 0.85
C ARG A 225 4.59 45.69 0.12
N LEU A 226 3.41 45.97 0.69
CA LEU A 226 2.49 47.05 0.33
C LEU A 226 2.29 47.87 1.59
N ASP A 227 2.67 49.16 1.54
CA ASP A 227 2.65 50.08 2.70
C ASP A 227 3.37 49.47 3.94
N GLY A 228 4.50 48.82 3.72
CA GLY A 228 5.28 48.19 4.75
C GLY A 228 4.76 46.82 5.25
N ASN A 229 3.55 46.42 4.87
CA ASN A 229 2.89 45.21 5.29
C ASN A 229 2.99 44.10 4.22
N LYS A 230 2.78 42.84 4.62
CA LYS A 230 2.63 41.75 3.67
C LYS A 230 1.38 41.98 2.82
N PRO A 231 1.48 41.93 1.47
CA PRO A 231 0.33 42.16 0.62
C PRO A 231 -0.74 41.06 0.79
N ALA A 232 -2.01 41.47 0.85
CA ALA A 232 -3.17 40.57 0.91
C ALA A 232 -4.18 41.04 -0.15
N VAL A 233 -4.06 40.55 -1.38
CA VAL A 233 -4.91 40.95 -2.51
C VAL A 233 -5.87 39.80 -2.78
N GLY A 234 -7.09 39.87 -2.25
CA GLY A 234 -8.07 38.79 -2.25
C GLY A 234 -9.03 38.78 -3.44
N ASP A 235 -9.10 39.85 -4.20
CA ASP A 235 -10.06 40.01 -5.28
C ASP A 235 -9.46 40.70 -6.50
N ARG A 236 -10.10 40.52 -7.65
CA ARG A 236 -9.65 41.05 -8.95
C ARG A 236 -9.64 42.58 -8.98
N GLN A 237 -10.64 43.22 -8.38
CA GLN A 237 -10.75 44.67 -8.41
C GLN A 237 -9.64 45.36 -7.61
N SER A 238 -9.29 44.81 -6.46
CA SER A 238 -8.12 45.23 -5.68
C SER A 238 -6.84 45.08 -6.47
N ALA A 239 -6.63 43.96 -7.19
CA ALA A 239 -5.47 43.77 -8.05
C ALA A 239 -5.41 44.77 -9.20
N ASP A 240 -6.53 45.03 -9.89
CA ASP A 240 -6.62 45.98 -10.99
C ASP A 240 -6.37 47.40 -10.51
N ASN A 241 -6.86 47.80 -9.34
CA ASN A 241 -6.59 49.10 -8.73
C ASN A 241 -5.09 49.30 -8.47
N LEU A 242 -4.41 48.29 -7.93
CA LEU A 242 -2.96 48.34 -7.73
C LEU A 242 -2.19 48.43 -9.04
N LEU A 243 -2.64 47.73 -10.09
CA LEU A 243 -2.03 47.81 -11.44
C LEU A 243 -2.20 49.20 -12.04
N LEU A 244 -3.36 49.85 -11.85
CA LEU A 244 -3.61 51.24 -12.29
C LEU A 244 -2.72 52.22 -11.55
N ASP A 245 -2.55 52.08 -10.24
CA ASP A 245 -1.64 52.92 -9.46
C ASP A 245 -0.18 52.73 -9.93
N LEU A 246 0.25 51.53 -10.26
CA LEU A 246 1.59 51.21 -10.75
C LEU A 246 1.83 51.59 -12.21
N ALA A 247 0.77 51.89 -12.97
CA ALA A 247 0.93 52.21 -14.41
C ALA A 247 1.80 53.46 -14.58
N GLY A 248 2.86 53.30 -15.40
CA GLY A 248 3.88 54.33 -15.66
C GLY A 248 4.88 54.54 -14.52
N ALA A 249 4.89 53.71 -13.48
CA ALA A 249 5.94 53.79 -12.47
C ALA A 249 7.24 53.11 -12.99
N GLU A 250 8.35 53.69 -12.58
CA GLU A 250 9.70 53.12 -12.77
C GLU A 250 10.09 52.33 -11.51
N LEU A 251 11.14 51.53 -11.62
CA LEU A 251 11.67 50.76 -10.49
C LEU A 251 13.05 51.31 -10.10
N GLN A 252 13.25 51.47 -8.80
CA GLN A 252 14.57 51.81 -8.24
C GLN A 252 15.07 50.65 -7.40
N VAL A 253 16.33 50.25 -7.57
CA VAL A 253 16.98 49.28 -6.70
C VAL A 253 17.18 49.88 -5.32
N ALA A 254 16.40 49.46 -4.34
CA ALA A 254 16.46 49.92 -2.96
C ALA A 254 17.58 49.27 -2.16
N SER A 255 17.84 47.98 -2.41
CA SER A 255 18.99 47.28 -1.81
C SER A 255 19.36 46.04 -2.57
N VAL A 256 20.65 45.67 -2.52
CA VAL A 256 21.19 44.44 -3.02
C VAL A 256 21.90 43.71 -1.88
N LYS A 257 21.34 42.59 -1.41
CA LYS A 257 21.88 41.79 -0.30
C LYS A 257 22.38 40.43 -0.78
N SER A 258 23.61 40.13 -0.45
CA SER A 258 24.22 38.80 -0.72
C SER A 258 24.47 38.11 0.60
N GLN A 259 23.85 36.93 0.76
CA GLN A 259 23.98 36.13 2.00
C GLN A 259 24.57 34.77 1.67
N PRO A 260 25.73 34.42 2.24
CA PRO A 260 26.25 33.06 2.14
C PRO A 260 25.35 32.11 2.92
N LYS A 261 25.01 30.95 2.29
CA LYS A 261 24.19 29.90 2.88
C LYS A 261 24.85 28.55 2.70
N ALA A 262 25.07 27.84 3.77
CA ALA A 262 25.48 26.45 3.72
C ALA A 262 24.26 25.53 3.48
N ARG A 263 24.38 24.61 2.54
CA ARG A 263 23.41 23.53 2.33
C ARG A 263 24.02 22.24 2.82
N HIS A 264 23.43 21.65 3.86
CA HIS A 264 23.93 20.43 4.48
C HIS A 264 23.52 19.18 3.72
N ALA A 265 24.40 18.19 3.71
CA ALA A 265 24.06 16.86 3.22
C ALA A 265 23.06 16.18 4.17
N LEU A 266 22.13 15.44 3.59
CA LEU A 266 21.20 14.64 4.37
C LEU A 266 21.91 13.39 4.94
N PRO A 267 21.49 12.86 6.11
CA PRO A 267 22.07 11.65 6.69
C PRO A 267 21.92 10.43 5.77
N PRO A 268 22.69 9.37 5.98
CA PRO A 268 22.49 8.09 5.30
C PRO A 268 21.06 7.58 5.50
N PHE A 269 20.63 6.62 4.70
CA PHE A 269 19.27 6.14 4.75
C PHE A 269 18.96 5.29 5.98
N THR A 270 17.79 5.55 6.56
CA THR A 270 17.01 4.59 7.33
C THR A 270 16.05 3.85 6.39
N THR A 271 15.36 2.82 6.87
CA THR A 271 14.32 2.12 6.08
C THR A 271 13.27 3.08 5.55
N SER A 272 12.75 3.96 6.40
CA SER A 272 11.71 4.93 6.05
C SER A 272 12.21 5.92 4.99
N THR A 273 13.36 6.56 5.21
CA THR A 273 13.90 7.55 4.27
C THR A 273 14.33 6.94 2.95
N MET A 274 14.79 5.66 2.94
CA MET A 274 15.05 4.93 1.70
C MET A 274 13.77 4.67 0.91
N GLN A 275 12.70 4.24 1.57
CA GLN A 275 11.41 4.00 0.90
C GLN A 275 10.81 5.29 0.35
N GLN A 276 10.90 6.40 1.08
CA GLN A 276 10.48 7.72 0.63
C GLN A 276 11.26 8.17 -0.61
N ALA A 277 12.58 8.11 -0.56
CA ALA A 277 13.43 8.50 -1.68
C ALA A 277 13.24 7.59 -2.91
N ALA A 278 13.13 6.28 -2.73
CA ALA A 278 12.86 5.34 -3.82
C ALA A 278 11.49 5.57 -4.47
N SER A 279 10.48 5.94 -3.68
CA SER A 279 9.16 6.29 -4.20
C SER A 279 9.20 7.59 -5.01
N SER A 280 9.85 8.64 -4.50
CA SER A 280 9.92 9.95 -5.15
C SER A 280 10.78 9.92 -6.41
N VAL A 281 12.01 9.36 -6.31
CA VAL A 281 13.02 9.43 -7.37
C VAL A 281 12.88 8.31 -8.39
N LEU A 282 12.59 7.08 -7.92
CA LEU A 282 12.60 5.88 -8.75
C LEU A 282 11.19 5.40 -9.12
N ALA A 283 10.15 5.98 -8.53
CA ALA A 283 8.76 5.53 -8.62
C ALA A 283 8.59 4.05 -8.21
N PHE A 284 9.35 3.59 -7.20
CA PHE A 284 9.22 2.25 -6.64
C PHE A 284 8.24 2.26 -5.47
N SER A 285 7.34 1.28 -5.43
CA SER A 285 6.51 1.08 -4.25
C SER A 285 7.37 0.63 -3.05
N PRO A 286 6.94 0.89 -1.80
CA PRO A 286 7.65 0.44 -0.60
C PRO A 286 7.92 -1.06 -0.59
N GLY A 287 6.95 -1.89 -1.00
CA GLY A 287 7.13 -3.33 -1.11
C GLY A 287 8.19 -3.73 -2.14
N LYS A 288 8.22 -3.07 -3.31
CA LYS A 288 9.28 -3.28 -4.31
C LYS A 288 10.64 -2.84 -3.78
N THR A 289 10.71 -1.68 -3.13
CA THR A 289 11.94 -1.17 -2.54
C THR A 289 12.52 -2.16 -1.53
N MET A 290 11.69 -2.68 -0.62
CA MET A 290 12.15 -3.64 0.38
C MET A 290 12.60 -4.97 -0.23
N LYS A 291 11.92 -5.48 -1.27
CA LYS A 291 12.37 -6.69 -1.99
C LYS A 291 13.74 -6.51 -2.63
N LEU A 292 13.97 -5.36 -3.28
CA LEU A 292 15.26 -5.05 -3.90
C LEU A 292 16.36 -4.84 -2.86
N ALA A 293 16.05 -4.12 -1.76
CA ALA A 293 16.99 -3.92 -0.67
C ALA A 293 17.38 -5.24 0.02
N GLN A 294 16.41 -6.14 0.23
CA GLN A 294 16.67 -7.50 0.72
C GLN A 294 17.63 -8.25 -0.21
N SER A 295 17.40 -8.19 -1.51
CA SER A 295 18.28 -8.84 -2.49
C SER A 295 19.70 -8.27 -2.49
N LEU A 296 19.82 -6.93 -2.41
CA LEU A 296 21.13 -6.27 -2.32
C LEU A 296 21.88 -6.63 -1.03
N TYR A 297 21.17 -6.69 0.11
CA TYR A 297 21.75 -7.13 1.37
C TYR A 297 22.20 -8.59 1.33
N GLU A 298 21.38 -9.51 0.82
CA GLU A 298 21.72 -10.94 0.71
C GLU A 298 22.89 -11.21 -0.23
N LYS A 299 23.11 -10.33 -1.22
CA LYS A 299 24.30 -10.31 -2.09
C LYS A 299 25.53 -9.69 -1.42
N GLY A 300 25.38 -9.09 -0.23
CA GLY A 300 26.45 -8.40 0.49
C GLY A 300 26.82 -7.04 -0.09
N LEU A 301 25.90 -6.37 -0.79
CA LEU A 301 26.16 -5.10 -1.48
C LEU A 301 25.78 -3.88 -0.66
N ILE A 302 24.80 -4.02 0.26
CA ILE A 302 24.42 -2.98 1.23
C ILE A 302 24.36 -3.59 2.62
N THR A 303 24.35 -2.72 3.64
CA THR A 303 24.08 -3.08 5.04
C THR A 303 22.62 -3.51 5.23
N TYR A 304 22.29 -4.04 6.40
CA TYR A 304 20.94 -4.47 6.74
C TYR A 304 19.93 -3.34 6.54
N MET A 305 18.86 -3.64 5.82
CA MET A 305 17.92 -2.64 5.30
C MET A 305 16.76 -2.31 6.25
N ARG A 306 16.58 -3.04 7.35
CA ARG A 306 15.55 -2.73 8.36
C ARG A 306 16.21 -2.05 9.56
N THR A 307 16.36 -0.74 9.47
CA THR A 307 17.01 0.09 10.49
C THR A 307 16.35 1.46 10.57
N ASP A 308 16.30 2.01 11.74
CA ASP A 308 15.93 3.41 12.02
C ASP A 308 17.16 4.25 12.42
N SER A 309 18.35 3.63 12.44
CA SER A 309 19.61 4.26 12.76
C SER A 309 20.25 4.95 11.56
N VAL A 310 20.91 6.08 11.81
CA VAL A 310 21.78 6.78 10.84
C VAL A 310 23.27 6.65 11.20
N ASN A 311 23.60 5.78 12.16
CA ASN A 311 24.99 5.54 12.59
C ASN A 311 25.80 4.86 11.48
N ILE A 312 27.06 5.17 11.42
CA ILE A 312 28.03 4.62 10.46
C ILE A 312 29.23 4.09 11.24
N SER A 313 29.66 2.86 10.94
CA SER A 313 30.88 2.28 11.56
C SER A 313 32.13 3.08 11.20
N GLU A 314 33.13 3.02 12.09
CA GLU A 314 34.40 3.70 11.87
C GLU A 314 35.10 3.26 10.57
N GLN A 315 35.03 1.96 10.28
CA GLN A 315 35.59 1.40 9.05
C GLN A 315 34.93 2.00 7.79
N ALA A 316 33.60 2.13 7.81
CA ALA A 316 32.88 2.71 6.67
C ALA A 316 33.15 4.21 6.52
N ARG A 317 33.31 4.94 7.64
CA ARG A 317 33.71 6.36 7.61
C ARG A 317 35.12 6.54 7.03
N ALA A 318 36.07 5.69 7.45
CA ALA A 318 37.44 5.72 6.92
C ALA A 318 37.48 5.42 5.42
N ALA A 319 36.75 4.39 4.97
CA ALA A 319 36.65 4.05 3.55
C ALA A 319 35.98 5.17 2.74
N ALA A 320 34.94 5.82 3.29
CA ALA A 320 34.31 6.95 2.63
C ALA A 320 35.25 8.17 2.49
N LYS A 321 36.03 8.45 3.54
CA LYS A 321 37.08 9.49 3.50
C LYS A 321 38.06 9.24 2.34
N GLU A 322 38.66 8.05 2.35
CA GLU A 322 39.64 7.68 1.32
C GLU A 322 39.04 7.78 -0.10
N PHE A 323 37.81 7.30 -0.27
CA PHE A 323 37.10 7.38 -1.52
C PHE A 323 36.85 8.82 -1.97
N VAL A 324 36.34 9.70 -1.09
CA VAL A 324 36.03 11.10 -1.40
C VAL A 324 37.31 11.87 -1.74
N GLU A 325 38.35 11.70 -0.95
CA GLU A 325 39.63 12.39 -1.20
C GLU A 325 40.29 11.96 -2.54
N ARG A 326 40.21 10.68 -2.89
CA ARG A 326 40.75 10.16 -4.16
C ARG A 326 39.95 10.59 -5.39
N GLU A 327 38.59 10.47 -5.34
CA GLU A 327 37.75 10.67 -6.53
C GLU A 327 37.37 12.14 -6.75
N TYR A 328 37.24 12.93 -5.68
CA TYR A 328 36.76 14.30 -5.74
C TYR A 328 37.78 15.30 -5.26
N GLY A 329 38.82 14.88 -4.58
CA GLY A 329 39.87 15.71 -3.99
C GLY A 329 39.62 16.07 -2.53
N ALA A 330 40.70 16.41 -1.81
CA ALA A 330 40.68 16.69 -0.37
C ALA A 330 39.75 17.85 0.03
N ALA A 331 39.50 18.81 -0.86
CA ALA A 331 38.58 19.92 -0.62
C ALA A 331 37.11 19.47 -0.46
N PHE A 332 36.74 18.29 -0.91
CA PHE A 332 35.40 17.75 -0.80
C PHE A 332 35.18 16.92 0.47
N TYR A 333 36.22 16.70 1.29
CA TYR A 333 36.10 16.03 2.58
C TYR A 333 36.19 17.06 3.73
N PRO A 334 35.32 17.04 4.74
CA PRO A 334 35.24 18.10 5.77
C PRO A 334 36.36 18.08 6.80
N GLY A 335 37.43 17.32 6.61
CA GLY A 335 38.54 17.16 7.55
C GLY A 335 38.25 16.24 8.74
N ARG A 336 37.01 16.12 9.12
CA ARG A 336 36.49 15.19 10.14
C ARG A 336 35.23 14.50 9.61
N PRO A 337 34.90 13.27 10.05
CA PRO A 337 33.70 12.58 9.61
C PRO A 337 32.44 13.36 10.00
N ASN A 338 31.46 13.42 9.10
CA ASN A 338 30.13 13.88 9.45
C ASN A 338 29.45 12.84 10.33
N ILE A 339 29.02 13.25 11.50
CA ILE A 339 28.29 12.40 12.48
C ILE A 339 26.86 12.88 12.56
N PHE A 340 25.94 11.98 12.30
CA PHE A 340 24.50 12.23 12.41
C PHE A 340 23.99 11.59 13.69
N ARG A 341 23.05 12.26 14.37
CA ARG A 341 22.41 11.72 15.56
C ARG A 341 21.15 10.96 15.15
N SER A 342 21.07 9.71 15.56
CA SER A 342 19.83 8.93 15.51
C SER A 342 18.81 9.51 16.50
N LYS A 343 17.52 9.25 16.28
CA LYS A 343 16.48 9.58 17.27
C LYS A 343 16.82 8.88 18.61
N ALA A 344 16.37 9.46 19.73
CA ALA A 344 16.66 8.93 21.06
C ALA A 344 16.19 7.47 21.24
N ASP A 345 15.10 7.11 20.56
CA ASP A 345 14.49 5.77 20.61
C ASP A 345 15.02 4.80 19.54
N ALA A 346 16.05 5.22 18.75
CA ALA A 346 16.64 4.33 17.75
C ALA A 346 17.51 3.27 18.40
N GLN A 347 17.42 2.04 17.92
CA GLN A 347 18.25 0.93 18.41
C GLN A 347 19.73 1.22 18.18
N GLY A 348 20.46 1.51 19.25
CA GLY A 348 21.84 2.00 19.20
C GLY A 348 22.86 1.07 18.53
N ALA A 349 22.54 -0.22 18.42
CA ALA A 349 23.40 -1.25 17.82
C ALA A 349 23.29 -1.31 16.28
N HIS A 350 22.30 -0.64 15.67
CA HIS A 350 22.07 -0.70 14.25
C HIS A 350 22.87 0.34 13.46
N GLU A 351 23.31 -0.03 12.25
CA GLU A 351 23.91 0.88 11.26
C GLU A 351 22.84 1.40 10.27
N ALA A 352 23.17 2.54 9.64
CA ALA A 352 22.44 3.07 8.51
C ALA A 352 22.54 2.16 7.28
N ILE A 353 21.61 2.33 6.34
CA ILE A 353 21.66 1.65 5.04
C ILE A 353 22.72 2.33 4.17
N ARG A 354 23.78 1.60 3.84
CA ARG A 354 24.93 2.06 3.06
C ARG A 354 25.49 0.95 2.18
N PRO A 355 26.28 1.26 1.13
CA PRO A 355 27.06 0.24 0.44
C PRO A 355 28.08 -0.39 1.41
N THR A 356 28.29 -1.68 1.30
CA THR A 356 29.33 -2.41 2.05
C THR A 356 30.73 -2.08 1.54
N ASN A 357 30.85 -1.77 0.25
CA ASN A 357 32.05 -1.32 -0.41
C ASN A 357 31.77 -0.04 -1.20
N VAL A 358 32.21 1.10 -0.67
CA VAL A 358 32.05 2.42 -1.32
C VAL A 358 32.80 2.50 -2.66
N GLY A 359 33.87 1.73 -2.82
CA GLY A 359 34.64 1.65 -4.07
C GLY A 359 33.89 0.98 -5.23
N LEU A 360 32.85 0.19 -4.97
CA LEU A 360 31.99 -0.34 -6.01
C LEU A 360 31.03 0.77 -6.46
N THR A 361 31.44 1.54 -7.45
CA THR A 361 30.61 2.62 -7.99
C THR A 361 29.40 2.07 -8.76
N PRO A 362 28.32 2.85 -8.93
CA PRO A 362 27.19 2.44 -9.76
C PRO A 362 27.57 2.06 -11.19
N GLU A 363 28.59 2.71 -11.77
CA GLU A 363 29.10 2.42 -13.11
C GLU A 363 29.76 1.05 -13.16
N GLN A 364 30.58 0.71 -12.16
CA GLN A 364 31.22 -0.61 -12.04
C GLN A 364 30.17 -1.69 -11.78
N ALA A 365 29.23 -1.44 -10.86
CA ALA A 365 28.13 -2.38 -10.57
C ALA A 365 27.28 -2.67 -11.81
N LYS A 366 27.10 -1.68 -12.70
CA LYS A 366 26.46 -1.84 -14.00
C LYS A 366 27.31 -2.70 -14.94
N ALA A 367 28.60 -2.45 -14.99
CA ALA A 367 29.54 -3.22 -15.82
C ALA A 367 29.61 -4.70 -15.38
N ASP A 368 29.50 -4.96 -14.07
CA ASP A 368 29.44 -6.29 -13.46
C ASP A 368 28.10 -7.01 -13.69
N GLY A 369 27.15 -6.38 -14.39
CA GLY A 369 25.88 -6.99 -14.79
C GLY A 369 24.80 -7.00 -13.70
N MET A 370 24.81 -6.05 -12.75
CA MET A 370 23.73 -5.90 -11.78
C MET A 370 22.39 -5.66 -12.47
N ASP A 371 21.32 -6.28 -11.96
CA ASP A 371 19.95 -6.07 -12.47
C ASP A 371 19.59 -4.58 -12.45
N SER A 372 18.90 -4.13 -13.49
CA SER A 372 18.60 -2.70 -13.69
C SER A 372 17.81 -2.08 -12.54
N ALA A 373 16.88 -2.82 -11.90
CA ALA A 373 16.09 -2.29 -10.79
C ALA A 373 16.93 -2.26 -9.50
N GLU A 374 17.74 -3.28 -9.26
CA GLU A 374 18.69 -3.30 -8.16
C GLU A 374 19.74 -2.20 -8.29
N LEU A 375 20.27 -2.00 -9.49
CA LEU A 375 21.24 -0.94 -9.77
C LEU A 375 20.69 0.45 -9.44
N ARG A 376 19.46 0.75 -9.83
CA ARG A 376 18.83 2.04 -9.51
C ARG A 376 18.69 2.27 -8.02
N LEU A 377 18.32 1.25 -7.25
CA LEU A 377 18.24 1.36 -5.80
C LEU A 377 19.63 1.44 -5.16
N TYR A 378 20.59 0.64 -5.64
CA TYR A 378 21.98 0.67 -5.19
C TYR A 378 22.60 2.05 -5.41
N GLU A 379 22.44 2.63 -6.60
CA GLU A 379 22.88 3.98 -6.94
C GLU A 379 22.32 5.03 -5.99
N LEU A 380 21.00 4.94 -5.67
CA LEU A 380 20.35 5.84 -4.73
C LEU A 380 20.98 5.74 -3.32
N VAL A 381 21.22 4.53 -2.83
CA VAL A 381 21.87 4.27 -1.53
C VAL A 381 23.31 4.74 -1.53
N TRP A 382 24.06 4.41 -2.57
CA TRP A 382 25.46 4.75 -2.72
C TRP A 382 25.68 6.27 -2.75
N ARG A 383 24.92 6.99 -3.61
CA ARG A 383 25.00 8.46 -3.71
C ARG A 383 24.67 9.14 -2.39
N ARG A 384 23.62 8.67 -1.71
CA ARG A 384 23.22 9.22 -0.42
C ARG A 384 24.30 9.05 0.64
N PHE A 385 24.92 7.87 0.69
CA PHE A 385 26.00 7.58 1.63
C PHE A 385 27.23 8.44 1.36
N VAL A 386 27.73 8.47 0.12
CA VAL A 386 28.90 9.27 -0.23
C VAL A 386 28.64 10.75 0.04
N ALA A 387 27.50 11.29 -0.42
CA ALA A 387 27.10 12.67 -0.17
C ALA A 387 27.09 13.02 1.32
N SER A 388 26.62 12.09 2.18
CA SER A 388 26.54 12.31 3.62
C SER A 388 27.90 12.52 4.30
N GLN A 389 28.97 12.05 3.69
CA GLN A 389 30.34 12.16 4.20
C GLN A 389 31.17 13.27 3.52
N MET A 390 30.54 14.04 2.62
CA MET A 390 31.17 15.17 1.93
C MET A 390 30.91 16.50 2.66
N VAL A 391 31.68 17.50 2.26
CA VAL A 391 31.53 18.90 2.70
C VAL A 391 30.18 19.45 2.23
N ASP A 392 29.62 20.35 3.00
CA ASP A 392 28.42 21.12 2.64
C ASP A 392 28.61 21.89 1.32
N ALA A 393 27.52 22.01 0.58
CA ALA A 393 27.51 22.93 -0.54
C ALA A 393 27.43 24.37 -0.01
N ARG A 394 28.24 25.27 -0.58
CA ARG A 394 28.17 26.69 -0.28
C ARG A 394 27.45 27.39 -1.42
N THR A 395 26.45 28.16 -1.05
CA THR A 395 25.65 28.96 -1.98
C THR A 395 25.58 30.39 -1.49
N THR A 396 25.49 31.33 -2.41
CA THR A 396 25.17 32.71 -2.12
C THR A 396 23.77 33.01 -2.62
N VAL A 397 22.88 33.37 -1.72
CA VAL A 397 21.55 33.88 -2.06
C VAL A 397 21.64 35.39 -2.23
N ARG A 398 21.49 35.86 -3.46
CA ARG A 398 21.43 37.29 -3.80
C ARG A 398 19.95 37.71 -3.85
N THR A 399 19.57 38.66 -3.04
CA THR A 399 18.21 39.22 -2.97
C THR A 399 18.26 40.68 -3.33
N VAL A 400 17.47 41.09 -4.30
CA VAL A 400 17.30 42.48 -4.74
C VAL A 400 15.93 42.94 -4.28
N ALA A 401 15.92 44.10 -3.62
CA ALA A 401 14.69 44.80 -3.30
C ALA A 401 14.52 45.99 -4.25
N LEU A 402 13.35 46.11 -4.86
CA LEU A 402 12.99 47.17 -5.79
C LEU A 402 11.83 47.97 -5.19
N GLU A 403 11.89 49.31 -5.38
CA GLU A 403 10.79 50.21 -5.05
C GLU A 403 10.20 50.83 -6.32
N ALA A 404 8.88 50.83 -6.40
CA ALA A 404 8.20 51.58 -7.45
C ALA A 404 8.30 53.09 -7.21
N ARG A 405 8.62 53.83 -8.23
CA ARG A 405 8.81 55.29 -8.20
C ARG A 405 7.93 55.98 -9.25
N LYS A 406 7.05 56.86 -8.79
CA LYS A 406 6.20 57.74 -9.61
C LYS A 406 5.78 58.92 -8.78
N PRO A 407 5.57 60.13 -9.39
CA PRO A 407 5.25 61.35 -8.65
C PRO A 407 4.00 61.31 -7.76
N ALA A 408 3.05 60.41 -8.07
CA ALA A 408 1.77 60.29 -7.34
C ALA A 408 1.35 58.84 -7.18
N LEU A 409 2.12 58.05 -6.46
CA LEU A 409 1.72 56.71 -6.04
C LEU A 409 0.82 56.83 -4.81
N ALA A 410 -0.32 56.11 -4.83
CA ALA A 410 -1.23 56.01 -3.69
C ALA A 410 -0.66 55.13 -2.57
N HIS A 411 0.18 54.18 -2.95
CA HIS A 411 0.76 53.20 -2.05
C HIS A 411 2.29 53.10 -2.19
N SER A 412 2.94 52.57 -1.16
CA SER A 412 4.36 52.19 -1.20
C SER A 412 4.52 50.74 -1.60
N TYR A 413 5.23 50.48 -2.69
CA TYR A 413 5.40 49.15 -3.24
C TYR A 413 6.86 48.72 -3.14
N GLN A 414 7.10 47.60 -2.46
CA GLN A 414 8.40 46.94 -2.43
C GLN A 414 8.34 45.58 -3.07
N PHE A 415 9.09 45.39 -4.16
CA PHE A 415 9.21 44.11 -4.85
C PHE A 415 10.53 43.45 -4.48
N THR A 416 10.58 42.13 -4.50
CA THR A 416 11.82 41.35 -4.27
C THR A 416 12.00 40.29 -5.33
N ALA A 417 13.26 40.07 -5.71
CA ALA A 417 13.69 38.95 -6.49
C ALA A 417 14.91 38.32 -5.83
N SER A 418 15.02 37.00 -5.86
CA SER A 418 16.17 36.30 -5.30
C SER A 418 16.73 35.28 -6.31
N ALA A 419 18.05 35.15 -6.34
CA ALA A 419 18.73 34.08 -7.08
C ALA A 419 19.73 33.37 -6.16
N THR A 420 19.87 32.07 -6.34
CA THR A 420 20.86 31.27 -5.61
C THR A 420 21.99 30.84 -6.55
N GLN A 421 23.18 31.29 -6.27
CA GLN A 421 24.42 30.87 -6.95
C GLN A 421 25.10 29.80 -6.11
N VAL A 422 25.59 28.74 -6.77
CA VAL A 422 26.41 27.71 -6.12
C VAL A 422 27.86 28.13 -6.21
N ASP A 423 28.48 28.49 -5.10
CA ASP A 423 29.87 28.91 -5.01
C ASP A 423 30.80 27.71 -4.92
N PHE A 424 30.37 26.68 -4.20
CA PHE A 424 31.08 25.41 -4.07
C PHE A 424 30.09 24.27 -4.00
N GLU A 425 30.22 23.29 -4.89
CA GLU A 425 29.24 22.20 -5.04
C GLU A 425 29.14 21.28 -3.83
N GLY A 426 30.27 21.03 -3.12
CA GLY A 426 30.31 20.11 -2.02
C GLY A 426 29.65 18.77 -2.38
N PHE A 427 28.78 18.27 -1.51
CA PHE A 427 28.06 17.01 -1.73
C PHE A 427 27.16 17.00 -2.97
N LEU A 428 26.75 18.16 -3.49
CA LEU A 428 25.92 18.24 -4.71
C LEU A 428 26.63 17.65 -5.92
N ARG A 429 27.98 17.60 -5.90
CA ARG A 429 28.79 16.99 -6.97
C ARG A 429 28.37 15.53 -7.23
N VAL A 430 28.07 14.78 -6.17
CA VAL A 430 27.62 13.38 -6.25
C VAL A 430 26.13 13.29 -6.58
N MET A 431 25.32 14.28 -6.16
CA MET A 431 23.85 14.24 -6.30
C MET A 431 23.33 14.74 -7.66
N LYS A 432 24.16 15.36 -8.50
CA LYS A 432 23.76 16.04 -9.76
C LYS A 432 23.06 15.17 -10.81
N LEU A 433 23.12 13.87 -10.75
CA LEU A 433 22.51 13.00 -11.76
C LEU A 433 20.99 12.80 -11.63
N SER A 434 20.37 13.25 -10.55
CA SER A 434 18.93 13.15 -10.37
C SER A 434 18.12 14.37 -10.83
N GLN A 435 18.79 15.46 -11.25
CA GLN A 435 18.11 16.69 -11.70
C GLN A 435 17.59 16.66 -13.14
N LYS A 436 17.75 15.56 -13.89
CA LYS A 436 17.05 15.43 -15.17
C LYS A 436 15.55 15.24 -14.93
N LYS A 437 14.83 16.36 -14.99
CA LYS A 437 13.38 16.50 -15.13
C LYS A 437 12.55 15.98 -13.95
N ARG A 438 12.49 16.72 -12.87
CA ARG A 438 11.19 16.96 -12.23
C ARG A 438 10.32 17.68 -13.27
N LYS A 439 9.57 16.93 -14.06
CA LYS A 439 8.46 17.48 -14.83
C LYS A 439 7.38 17.87 -13.83
N ALA A 440 6.77 18.98 -14.09
CA ALA A 440 5.67 19.69 -13.49
C ALA A 440 4.44 18.90 -12.96
N ASP A 441 4.63 17.72 -12.38
CA ASP A 441 3.55 16.93 -11.75
C ASP A 441 3.67 16.88 -10.21
N ASP A 442 4.78 17.39 -9.65
CA ASP A 442 4.94 17.63 -8.21
C ASP A 442 4.71 19.14 -7.95
N GLU A 443 3.44 19.52 -7.88
CA GLU A 443 2.99 20.90 -7.63
C GLU A 443 3.27 21.41 -6.22
N GLU A 444 4.13 20.78 -5.43
CA GLU A 444 4.36 21.15 -4.02
C GLU A 444 5.50 22.15 -3.78
N ASP A 445 6.30 22.53 -4.81
CA ASP A 445 7.44 23.44 -4.66
C ASP A 445 7.44 24.60 -5.69
N GLU A 446 6.28 25.13 -6.08
CA GLU A 446 6.20 26.30 -6.98
C GLU A 446 6.44 27.66 -6.31
N ASP A 447 6.64 27.73 -5.02
CA ASP A 447 6.87 28.97 -4.29
C ASP A 447 8.37 29.24 -3.99
N THR A 448 9.29 28.82 -4.84
CA THR A 448 10.63 29.40 -4.79
C THR A 448 10.59 30.75 -5.47
N ASP A 449 10.67 31.84 -4.68
CA ASP A 449 10.85 33.21 -5.16
C ASP A 449 12.19 33.42 -5.87
N GLU A 450 12.84 32.34 -6.32
CA GLU A 450 14.15 32.36 -6.94
C GLU A 450 14.04 32.45 -8.47
N VAL A 451 14.68 33.43 -9.04
CA VAL A 451 14.91 33.52 -10.50
C VAL A 451 16.16 32.77 -10.89
N ALA A 452 16.23 32.31 -12.14
CA ALA A 452 17.38 31.53 -12.63
C ALA A 452 18.70 32.32 -12.52
N VAL A 453 18.67 33.59 -12.85
CA VAL A 453 19.85 34.51 -12.79
C VAL A 453 19.33 35.92 -12.52
N LEU A 454 20.00 36.62 -11.63
CA LEU A 454 19.84 38.08 -11.47
C LEU A 454 20.98 38.80 -12.18
N PRO A 455 20.70 39.86 -12.93
CA PRO A 455 21.76 40.72 -13.52
C PRO A 455 22.55 41.44 -12.41
N ASP A 456 23.71 41.95 -12.77
CA ASP A 456 24.48 42.79 -11.86
C ASP A 456 23.77 44.15 -11.69
N LEU A 457 23.34 44.42 -10.48
CA LEU A 457 22.56 45.63 -10.12
C LEU A 457 23.25 46.35 -8.98
N ALA A 458 23.20 47.70 -9.04
CA ALA A 458 23.68 48.56 -7.99
C ALA A 458 22.53 49.24 -7.23
N GLU A 459 22.74 49.54 -5.96
CA GLU A 459 21.76 50.32 -5.18
C GLU A 459 21.59 51.71 -5.82
N GLY A 460 20.33 52.15 -5.89
CA GLY A 460 19.96 53.40 -6.56
C GLY A 460 19.76 53.31 -8.07
N GLU A 461 20.11 52.18 -8.69
CA GLU A 461 19.94 51.94 -10.13
C GLU A 461 18.48 51.98 -10.54
N MET A 462 18.16 52.64 -11.65
CA MET A 462 16.83 52.73 -12.21
C MET A 462 16.61 51.62 -13.25
N LEU A 463 15.51 50.91 -13.09
CA LEU A 463 15.09 49.83 -14.01
C LEU A 463 13.74 50.19 -14.62
N ASP A 464 13.51 49.67 -15.82
CA ASP A 464 12.21 49.79 -16.48
C ASP A 464 11.27 48.67 -16.01
N ALA A 465 10.02 49.03 -15.67
CA ALA A 465 8.94 48.10 -15.48
C ALA A 465 8.40 47.69 -16.84
N ALA A 466 8.89 46.57 -17.40
CA ALA A 466 8.44 46.12 -18.70
C ALA A 466 6.97 45.67 -18.68
N ARG A 467 6.53 45.02 -17.60
CA ARG A 467 5.17 44.56 -17.41
C ARG A 467 4.86 44.36 -15.92
N TRP A 468 3.74 44.94 -15.48
CA TRP A 468 3.16 44.63 -14.17
C TRP A 468 2.35 43.35 -14.25
N LEU A 469 2.43 42.51 -13.21
CA LEU A 469 1.85 41.17 -13.17
C LEU A 469 0.83 41.12 -12.00
N ALA A 470 -0.31 40.47 -12.27
CA ALA A 470 -1.29 40.12 -11.26
C ALA A 470 -1.78 38.68 -11.57
N ASP A 471 -1.08 37.69 -11.01
CA ASP A 471 -1.36 36.32 -11.24
C ASP A 471 -2.45 35.82 -10.29
N GLU A 472 -3.57 35.35 -10.85
CA GLU A 472 -4.63 34.73 -10.08
C GLU A 472 -4.17 33.37 -9.58
N LYS A 473 -4.25 33.16 -8.28
CA LYS A 473 -3.93 31.92 -7.61
C LYS A 473 -5.09 31.50 -6.71
N GLN A 474 -5.15 30.23 -6.41
CA GLN A 474 -6.07 29.69 -5.42
C GLN A 474 -5.29 29.00 -4.31
N THR A 475 -5.78 29.17 -3.07
CA THR A 475 -5.21 28.39 -1.96
C THR A 475 -5.35 26.90 -2.25
N LYS A 476 -4.31 26.14 -1.98
CA LYS A 476 -4.28 24.69 -2.19
C LYS A 476 -4.65 24.00 -0.88
N GLY A 477 -5.58 23.06 -0.94
CA GLY A 477 -5.91 22.20 0.19
C GLY A 477 -4.77 21.23 0.51
N PRO A 478 -4.89 20.49 1.64
CA PRO A 478 -3.89 19.49 1.98
C PRO A 478 -3.80 18.43 0.87
N ALA A 479 -2.59 18.00 0.53
CA ALA A 479 -2.37 16.97 -0.48
C ALA A 479 -2.79 15.59 0.03
N HIS A 480 -3.25 14.73 -0.88
CA HIS A 480 -3.42 13.31 -0.56
C HIS A 480 -2.10 12.69 -0.12
N TYR A 481 -2.16 11.74 0.80
CA TYR A 481 -0.99 10.95 1.07
C TYR A 481 -0.56 10.14 -0.17
N SER A 482 0.73 10.17 -0.46
CA SER A 482 1.40 9.16 -1.27
C SER A 482 1.83 7.99 -0.37
N GLU A 483 2.26 6.87 -0.94
CA GLU A 483 2.86 5.78 -0.16
C GLU A 483 4.05 6.29 0.68
N ALA A 484 4.86 7.18 0.12
CA ALA A 484 6.01 7.79 0.79
C ALA A 484 5.61 8.72 1.94
N SER A 485 4.68 9.65 1.70
CA SER A 485 4.25 10.59 2.74
C SER A 485 3.45 9.91 3.84
N LEU A 486 2.73 8.80 3.56
CA LEU A 486 2.10 8.02 4.61
C LEU A 486 3.15 7.32 5.50
N ILE A 487 4.23 6.75 4.92
CA ILE A 487 5.33 6.17 5.70
C ILE A 487 5.96 7.24 6.59
N LYS A 488 6.21 8.44 6.04
CA LYS A 488 6.73 9.56 6.80
C LYS A 488 5.81 9.92 7.97
N ALA A 489 4.51 10.04 7.73
CA ALA A 489 3.54 10.34 8.76
C ALA A 489 3.47 9.25 9.85
N LEU A 490 3.54 7.97 9.47
CA LEU A 490 3.59 6.86 10.43
C LEU A 490 4.85 6.93 11.30
N GLU A 491 6.01 7.18 10.70
CA GLU A 491 7.28 7.31 11.41
C GLU A 491 7.29 8.52 12.36
N GLU A 492 6.80 9.68 11.91
CA GLU A 492 6.74 10.90 12.72
C GLU A 492 5.82 10.76 13.92
N ASN A 493 4.76 9.97 13.78
CA ASN A 493 3.83 9.66 14.86
C ASN A 493 4.23 8.44 15.70
N GLY A 494 5.38 7.82 15.46
CA GLY A 494 5.84 6.64 16.20
C GLY A 494 5.01 5.37 15.95
N VAL A 495 4.21 5.33 14.89
CA VAL A 495 3.30 4.23 14.53
C VAL A 495 3.97 3.26 13.56
N GLY A 496 4.16 2.02 13.99
CA GLY A 496 4.88 1.01 13.21
C GLY A 496 6.39 1.09 13.39
N ARG A 497 7.10 0.19 12.71
CA ARG A 497 8.56 0.05 12.75
C ARG A 497 9.07 -0.31 11.35
N PRO A 498 10.37 -0.29 11.07
CA PRO A 498 10.96 -0.62 9.77
C PRO A 498 10.40 -1.90 9.11
N SER A 499 10.08 -2.91 9.92
CA SER A 499 9.50 -4.17 9.44
C SER A 499 8.03 -4.07 9.01
N THR A 500 7.28 -3.05 9.44
CA THR A 500 5.82 -2.98 9.25
C THR A 500 5.34 -1.97 8.21
N TYR A 501 6.13 -0.93 7.87
CA TYR A 501 5.68 0.14 6.98
C TYR A 501 5.17 -0.36 5.62
N ALA A 502 6.02 -1.09 4.90
CA ALA A 502 5.65 -1.60 3.58
C ALA A 502 4.48 -2.59 3.65
N ALA A 503 4.49 -3.51 4.64
CA ALA A 503 3.45 -4.50 4.83
C ALA A 503 2.09 -3.85 5.16
N THR A 504 2.07 -2.75 5.91
CA THR A 504 0.86 -2.00 6.23
C THR A 504 0.22 -1.44 4.96
N ILE A 505 0.99 -0.78 4.09
CA ILE A 505 0.48 -0.21 2.85
C ILE A 505 -0.04 -1.32 1.91
N GLU A 506 0.72 -2.40 1.75
CA GLU A 506 0.28 -3.54 0.94
C GLU A 506 -1.02 -4.16 1.50
N THR A 507 -1.16 -4.25 2.83
CA THR A 507 -2.39 -4.74 3.46
C THR A 507 -3.58 -3.84 3.18
N LEU A 508 -3.43 -2.50 3.26
CA LEU A 508 -4.51 -1.56 2.93
C LEU A 508 -5.00 -1.74 1.49
N LYS A 509 -4.06 -1.94 0.54
CA LYS A 509 -4.39 -2.18 -0.87
C LYS A 509 -5.02 -3.57 -1.08
N ALA A 510 -4.44 -4.61 -0.51
CA ALA A 510 -4.93 -5.99 -0.64
C ALA A 510 -6.32 -6.19 -0.02
N ARG A 511 -6.66 -5.43 1.04
CA ARG A 511 -7.98 -5.44 1.67
C ARG A 511 -9.00 -4.52 0.99
N GLU A 512 -8.60 -3.82 -0.07
CA GLU A 512 -9.41 -2.82 -0.76
C GLU A 512 -9.89 -1.71 0.19
N TYR A 513 -9.06 -1.34 1.17
CA TYR A 513 -9.33 -0.21 2.05
C TYR A 513 -8.86 1.11 1.44
N ALA A 514 -7.82 1.05 0.63
CA ALA A 514 -7.31 2.15 -0.16
C ALA A 514 -6.81 1.66 -1.51
N LYS A 515 -6.78 2.55 -2.50
CA LYS A 515 -6.17 2.33 -3.81
C LYS A 515 -5.08 3.36 -4.07
N ALA A 516 -4.08 2.98 -4.86
CA ALA A 516 -3.07 3.91 -5.35
C ALA A 516 -3.45 4.37 -6.77
N GLU A 517 -3.64 5.67 -6.97
CA GLU A 517 -3.89 6.31 -8.27
C GLU A 517 -2.94 7.47 -8.45
N LYS A 518 -2.16 7.50 -9.53
CA LYS A 518 -1.21 8.59 -9.85
C LYS A 518 -0.38 9.03 -8.62
N ARG A 519 0.19 8.05 -7.91
CA ARG A 519 0.95 8.22 -6.65
C ARG A 519 0.13 8.69 -5.43
N LYS A 520 -1.18 8.91 -5.54
CA LYS A 520 -2.06 9.29 -4.41
C LYS A 520 -2.69 8.03 -3.82
N LEU A 521 -2.72 7.92 -2.50
CA LEU A 521 -3.48 6.90 -1.79
C LEU A 521 -4.87 7.46 -1.49
N ILE A 522 -5.88 6.83 -2.06
CA ILE A 522 -7.28 7.24 -1.92
C ILE A 522 -8.01 6.17 -1.11
N PRO A 523 -8.63 6.51 0.03
CA PRO A 523 -9.45 5.58 0.78
C PRO A 523 -10.67 5.17 -0.04
N LEU A 524 -11.03 3.89 0.02
CA LEU A 524 -12.22 3.35 -0.62
C LEU A 524 -13.38 3.29 0.39
N GLU A 525 -14.63 3.25 -0.09
CA GLU A 525 -15.83 3.17 0.74
C GLU A 525 -15.70 2.12 1.85
N ARG A 526 -15.19 0.95 1.50
CA ARG A 526 -14.95 -0.15 2.42
C ARG A 526 -13.98 0.21 3.56
N GLY A 527 -12.92 0.95 3.24
CA GLY A 527 -11.97 1.46 4.23
C GLY A 527 -12.61 2.50 5.13
N VAL A 528 -13.39 3.42 4.56
CA VAL A 528 -14.11 4.45 5.32
C VAL A 528 -15.07 3.82 6.32
N LEU A 529 -15.88 2.83 5.90
CA LEU A 529 -16.80 2.11 6.80
C LEU A 529 -16.08 1.43 7.97
N VAL A 530 -14.93 0.81 7.71
CA VAL A 530 -14.12 0.17 8.76
C VAL A 530 -13.53 1.21 9.70
N CYS A 531 -12.98 2.30 9.17
CA CYS A 531 -12.42 3.40 9.95
C CYS A 531 -13.49 4.02 10.87
N ASP A 532 -14.66 4.35 10.33
CA ASP A 532 -15.75 4.99 11.07
C ASP A 532 -16.27 4.09 12.20
N TRP A 533 -16.40 2.80 11.94
CA TRP A 533 -16.81 1.87 12.97
C TRP A 533 -15.76 1.77 14.09
N LEU A 534 -14.47 1.67 13.74
CA LEU A 534 -13.39 1.59 14.71
C LEU A 534 -13.26 2.87 15.55
N VAL A 535 -13.35 4.03 14.93
CA VAL A 535 -13.31 5.32 15.63
C VAL A 535 -14.53 5.47 16.53
N LYS A 536 -15.74 5.11 16.07
CA LYS A 536 -16.96 5.21 16.87
C LYS A 536 -16.98 4.27 18.07
N LYS A 537 -16.42 3.07 17.96
CA LYS A 537 -16.58 2.00 18.96
C LYS A 537 -15.32 1.68 19.75
N LEU A 538 -14.15 1.90 19.20
CA LEU A 538 -12.87 1.47 19.74
C LEU A 538 -11.78 2.54 19.60
N ASP A 539 -12.15 3.84 19.60
CA ASP A 539 -11.23 4.95 19.39
C ASP A 539 -9.99 4.87 20.29
N ALA A 540 -10.19 4.57 21.56
CA ALA A 540 -9.09 4.45 22.52
C ALA A 540 -8.01 3.41 22.13
N LEU A 541 -8.38 2.36 21.38
CA LEU A 541 -7.47 1.29 20.96
C LEU A 541 -6.83 1.53 19.57
N PHE A 542 -7.48 2.36 18.75
CA PHE A 542 -7.06 2.63 17.37
C PHE A 542 -6.74 4.12 17.13
N SER A 543 -6.44 4.86 18.22
CA SER A 543 -5.88 6.20 18.12
C SER A 543 -4.39 6.14 17.78
N VAL A 544 -3.87 7.18 17.11
CA VAL A 544 -2.45 7.34 16.79
C VAL A 544 -1.60 7.25 18.06
N GLY A 545 -1.95 8.04 19.09
CA GLY A 545 -1.19 8.09 20.34
C GLY A 545 -1.17 6.77 21.10
N TYR A 546 -2.28 6.04 21.14
CA TYR A 546 -2.30 4.72 21.80
C TYR A 546 -1.43 3.71 21.07
N THR A 547 -1.49 3.69 19.73
CA THR A 547 -0.68 2.74 18.95
C THR A 547 0.81 3.07 19.04
N ALA A 548 1.18 4.35 19.02
CA ALA A 548 2.56 4.79 19.27
C ALA A 548 3.06 4.37 20.65
N LYS A 549 2.22 4.56 21.68
CA LYS A 549 2.55 4.09 23.04
C LYS A 549 2.78 2.58 23.07
N MET A 550 1.93 1.78 22.42
CA MET A 550 2.11 0.33 22.37
C MET A 550 3.40 -0.10 21.65
N GLU A 551 3.81 0.63 20.60
CA GLU A 551 5.10 0.38 19.95
C GLU A 551 6.27 0.70 20.91
N SER A 552 6.18 1.79 21.68
CA SER A 552 7.18 2.14 22.71
C SER A 552 7.22 1.11 23.85
N GLU A 553 6.07 0.58 24.29
CA GLU A 553 6.05 -0.49 25.30
C GLU A 553 6.70 -1.80 24.78
N LEU A 554 6.53 -2.12 23.50
CA LEU A 554 7.24 -3.24 22.88
C LEU A 554 8.76 -3.01 22.80
N ASP A 555 9.21 -1.78 22.62
CA ASP A 555 10.63 -1.44 22.64
C ASP A 555 11.22 -1.55 24.07
N LYS A 556 10.42 -1.24 25.12
CA LYS A 556 10.81 -1.48 26.51
C LYS A 556 10.92 -2.96 26.86
N VAL A 557 10.11 -3.83 26.26
CA VAL A 557 10.30 -5.29 26.39
C VAL A 557 11.61 -5.72 25.72
N GLU A 558 11.96 -5.11 24.59
CA GLU A 558 13.20 -5.38 23.88
C GLU A 558 14.44 -4.95 24.67
N SER A 559 14.35 -3.83 25.42
CA SER A 559 15.43 -3.34 26.31
C SER A 559 15.45 -4.00 27.70
N ASP A 560 14.57 -4.96 27.96
CA ASP A 560 14.40 -5.63 29.28
C ASP A 560 13.94 -4.71 30.40
N ASP A 561 13.37 -3.54 30.09
CA ASP A 561 12.84 -2.59 31.08
C ASP A 561 11.46 -3.02 31.62
N VAL A 562 10.71 -3.80 30.85
CA VAL A 562 9.36 -4.27 31.19
C VAL A 562 9.20 -5.72 30.75
N SER A 563 8.65 -6.59 31.60
CA SER A 563 8.37 -7.97 31.21
C SER A 563 7.27 -8.08 30.16
N MET A 564 7.37 -9.08 29.27
CA MET A 564 6.34 -9.37 28.27
C MET A 564 4.96 -9.58 28.90
N ASP A 565 4.89 -10.34 29.99
CA ASP A 565 3.63 -10.66 30.66
C ASP A 565 2.97 -9.43 31.31
N ASP A 566 3.75 -8.54 31.91
CA ASP A 566 3.22 -7.30 32.50
C ASP A 566 2.66 -6.38 31.44
N MET A 567 3.38 -6.21 30.32
CA MET A 567 2.94 -5.40 29.20
C MET A 567 1.66 -5.97 28.57
N LEU A 568 1.63 -7.28 28.29
CA LEU A 568 0.46 -7.95 27.72
C LEU A 568 -0.73 -7.95 28.69
N SER A 569 -0.52 -8.12 29.99
CA SER A 569 -1.57 -8.09 31.02
C SER A 569 -2.23 -6.70 31.08
N ALA A 570 -1.41 -5.64 31.12
CA ALA A 570 -1.89 -4.25 31.13
C ALA A 570 -2.70 -3.91 29.86
N PHE A 571 -2.22 -4.37 28.69
CA PHE A 571 -2.94 -4.23 27.42
C PHE A 571 -4.28 -4.97 27.46
N TYR A 572 -4.26 -6.26 27.84
CA TYR A 572 -5.43 -7.13 27.74
C TYR A 572 -6.56 -6.71 28.66
N ALA A 573 -6.27 -6.18 29.84
CA ALA A 573 -7.27 -5.61 30.74
C ALA A 573 -8.06 -4.49 30.05
N LYS A 574 -7.37 -3.49 29.53
CA LYS A 574 -7.99 -2.36 28.77
C LYS A 574 -8.72 -2.83 27.51
N PHE A 575 -8.10 -3.78 26.80
CA PHE A 575 -8.69 -4.34 25.57
C PHE A 575 -10.02 -5.05 25.86
N LEU A 576 -10.10 -5.83 26.94
CA LEU A 576 -11.35 -6.52 27.32
C LEU A 576 -12.46 -5.53 27.68
N GLU A 577 -12.14 -4.46 28.42
CA GLU A 577 -13.11 -3.41 28.75
C GLU A 577 -13.65 -2.74 27.49
N ALA A 578 -12.78 -2.35 26.58
CA ALA A 578 -13.17 -1.72 25.32
C ALA A 578 -14.03 -2.65 24.44
N VAL A 579 -13.65 -3.93 24.33
CA VAL A 579 -14.42 -4.91 23.54
C VAL A 579 -15.76 -5.23 24.20
N LYS A 580 -15.83 -5.32 25.54
CA LYS A 580 -17.10 -5.49 26.25
C LYS A 580 -18.03 -4.30 26.03
N ALA A 581 -17.51 -3.08 26.04
CA ALA A 581 -18.30 -1.88 25.76
C ALA A 581 -18.87 -1.85 24.32
N CYS A 582 -18.26 -2.58 23.38
CA CYS A 582 -18.79 -2.74 22.02
C CYS A 582 -19.90 -3.80 21.90
N ALA A 583 -20.03 -4.67 22.87
CA ALA A 583 -21.10 -5.65 22.88
C ALA A 583 -22.44 -4.92 23.13
N GLU A 584 -23.41 -5.16 22.25
CA GLU A 584 -24.79 -4.76 22.57
C GLU A 584 -25.19 -5.38 23.91
N PRO A 585 -25.87 -4.62 24.78
CA PRO A 585 -26.37 -5.21 26.00
C PRO A 585 -27.17 -6.49 25.66
N ALA A 586 -26.98 -7.53 26.47
CA ALA A 586 -27.75 -8.74 26.28
C ALA A 586 -29.25 -8.36 26.26
N PRO A 587 -30.02 -8.87 25.31
CA PRO A 587 -31.44 -8.56 25.26
C PRO A 587 -32.11 -8.94 26.59
N ASP A 588 -33.03 -8.09 26.98
CA ASP A 588 -33.83 -8.31 28.19
C ASP A 588 -34.44 -9.72 28.20
N ARG A 589 -34.35 -10.38 29.33
CA ARG A 589 -34.88 -11.73 29.52
C ARG A 589 -36.37 -11.81 29.24
N GLU A 590 -37.12 -10.78 29.65
CA GLU A 590 -38.54 -10.66 29.40
C GLU A 590 -38.90 -10.71 27.90
N LYS A 591 -38.06 -10.16 27.04
CA LYS A 591 -38.25 -10.19 25.58
C LYS A 591 -38.18 -11.61 25.01
N PHE A 592 -37.36 -12.46 25.58
CA PHE A 592 -37.30 -13.87 25.19
C PHE A 592 -38.53 -14.63 25.67
N ASP A 593 -38.98 -14.35 26.91
CA ASP A 593 -40.18 -14.98 27.46
C ASP A 593 -41.43 -14.68 26.62
N VAL A 594 -41.60 -13.42 26.17
CA VAL A 594 -42.66 -13.03 25.24
C VAL A 594 -42.60 -13.84 23.95
N VAL A 595 -41.43 -13.91 23.31
CA VAL A 595 -41.31 -14.60 22.01
C VAL A 595 -41.49 -16.13 22.17
N PHE A 596 -40.96 -16.72 23.22
CA PHE A 596 -41.21 -18.13 23.52
C PHE A 596 -42.67 -18.43 23.84
N GLY A 597 -43.37 -17.49 24.53
CA GLY A 597 -44.82 -17.57 24.77
C GLY A 597 -45.63 -17.56 23.45
N LEU A 598 -45.22 -16.77 22.48
CA LEU A 598 -45.81 -16.74 21.14
C LEU A 598 -45.52 -18.05 20.38
N LEU A 599 -44.26 -18.49 20.32
CA LEU A 599 -43.87 -19.69 19.59
C LEU A 599 -44.41 -20.99 20.19
N SER A 600 -44.79 -21.00 21.48
CA SER A 600 -45.44 -22.17 22.10
C SER A 600 -46.86 -22.45 21.56
N LYS A 601 -47.49 -21.47 20.90
CA LYS A 601 -48.79 -21.60 20.26
C LYS A 601 -48.73 -22.25 18.87
N VAL A 602 -47.54 -22.44 18.32
CA VAL A 602 -47.34 -23.07 16.99
C VAL A 602 -47.49 -24.59 17.14
N SER A 603 -48.52 -25.13 16.50
CA SER A 603 -48.83 -26.56 16.49
C SER A 603 -48.34 -27.27 15.22
N ASP A 604 -48.36 -26.59 14.09
CA ASP A 604 -48.00 -27.13 12.79
C ASP A 604 -46.67 -26.46 12.30
N TRP A 605 -45.57 -27.16 12.52
CA TRP A 605 -44.24 -26.73 12.13
C TRP A 605 -43.90 -27.20 10.70
N LYS A 606 -43.19 -26.37 9.93
CA LYS A 606 -42.72 -26.75 8.62
C LYS A 606 -41.80 -27.98 8.69
N GLU A 607 -41.94 -28.85 7.72
CA GLU A 607 -41.08 -30.04 7.57
C GLU A 607 -39.59 -29.62 7.49
N PRO A 608 -38.71 -30.38 8.17
CA PRO A 608 -37.29 -30.10 8.13
C PRO A 608 -36.73 -30.14 6.70
N LYS A 609 -35.94 -29.12 6.34
CA LYS A 609 -35.37 -29.00 4.98
C LYS A 609 -33.86 -29.19 4.99
N THR A 610 -33.37 -30.15 4.20
CA THR A 610 -31.96 -30.38 4.03
C THR A 610 -31.41 -29.57 2.85
N VAL A 611 -30.37 -28.74 3.12
CA VAL A 611 -29.66 -27.99 2.09
C VAL A 611 -28.16 -28.31 2.21
N GLY A 612 -27.62 -29.08 1.29
CA GLY A 612 -26.28 -29.62 1.35
C GLY A 612 -26.08 -30.55 2.54
N ARG A 613 -25.16 -30.24 3.47
CA ARG A 613 -24.89 -31.01 4.70
C ARG A 613 -25.65 -30.48 5.91
N ARG A 614 -26.51 -29.48 5.77
CA ARG A 614 -27.22 -28.83 6.89
C ARG A 614 -28.71 -29.14 6.83
N VAL A 615 -29.25 -29.53 7.97
CA VAL A 615 -30.69 -29.65 8.19
C VAL A 615 -31.20 -28.38 8.84
N TYR A 616 -32.26 -27.81 8.28
CA TYR A 616 -32.95 -26.64 8.81
C TYR A 616 -34.28 -27.14 9.36
N ASP A 617 -34.39 -27.15 10.68
CA ASP A 617 -35.57 -27.58 11.45
C ASP A 617 -35.93 -26.47 12.41
N ASP A 618 -37.05 -25.81 12.12
CA ASP A 618 -37.51 -24.66 12.89
C ASP A 618 -37.88 -25.04 14.33
N LYS A 619 -38.56 -26.20 14.51
CA LYS A 619 -38.96 -26.68 15.82
C LYS A 619 -37.75 -27.04 16.68
N ALA A 620 -36.84 -27.85 16.16
CA ALA A 620 -35.62 -28.24 16.86
C ALA A 620 -34.75 -27.03 17.21
N PHE A 621 -34.70 -26.00 16.33
CA PHE A 621 -34.00 -24.75 16.63
C PHE A 621 -34.62 -24.02 17.83
N VAL A 622 -35.95 -23.84 17.85
CA VAL A 622 -36.63 -23.12 18.93
C VAL A 622 -36.46 -23.87 20.25
N GLU A 623 -36.61 -25.20 20.26
CA GLU A 623 -36.38 -26.03 21.44
C GLU A 623 -34.97 -25.95 21.97
N SER A 624 -33.97 -25.98 21.09
CA SER A 624 -32.53 -25.81 21.45
C SER A 624 -32.25 -24.44 22.08
N VAL A 625 -32.84 -23.39 21.52
CA VAL A 625 -32.63 -22.03 22.05
C VAL A 625 -33.37 -21.84 23.36
N ARG A 626 -34.54 -22.47 23.52
CA ARG A 626 -35.33 -22.49 24.79
C ARG A 626 -34.57 -23.21 25.91
N SER A 627 -34.04 -24.40 25.66
CA SER A 627 -33.21 -25.12 26.63
C SER A 627 -31.99 -24.27 27.07
N GLN A 628 -31.31 -23.63 26.13
CA GLN A 628 -30.19 -22.72 26.45
C GLN A 628 -30.64 -21.55 27.32
N PHE A 629 -31.84 -21.04 27.09
CA PHE A 629 -32.41 -19.92 27.85
C PHE A 629 -32.77 -20.35 29.29
N GLU A 630 -33.41 -21.51 29.47
CA GLU A 630 -33.84 -22.08 30.76
C GLU A 630 -32.62 -22.50 31.60
N GLU A 631 -31.64 -23.13 30.99
CA GLU A 631 -30.42 -23.58 31.69
C GLU A 631 -29.52 -22.40 32.15
N GLY A 632 -29.63 -21.24 31.53
CA GLY A 632 -28.89 -20.04 31.91
C GLY A 632 -27.38 -20.15 31.73
N ALA A 633 -26.89 -21.22 31.13
CA ALA A 633 -25.46 -21.56 31.04
C ALA A 633 -24.67 -20.59 30.12
N LYS A 634 -25.33 -19.89 29.20
CA LYS A 634 -24.75 -18.91 28.30
C LYS A 634 -25.66 -17.71 28.12
N PRO A 635 -25.11 -16.48 28.03
CA PRO A 635 -25.92 -15.29 27.76
C PRO A 635 -26.57 -15.39 26.38
N MET A 636 -27.86 -15.04 26.32
CA MET A 636 -28.66 -15.00 25.10
C MET A 636 -28.21 -13.81 24.22
N SER A 637 -28.21 -13.99 22.93
CA SER A 637 -27.76 -12.96 21.96
C SER A 637 -28.97 -12.23 21.32
N ALA A 638 -28.80 -10.96 21.00
CA ALA A 638 -29.76 -10.18 20.22
C ALA A 638 -30.12 -10.85 18.89
N ARG A 639 -29.19 -11.57 18.29
CA ARG A 639 -29.43 -12.31 17.05
C ARG A 639 -30.33 -13.53 17.22
N GLN A 640 -30.23 -14.23 18.34
CA GLN A 640 -31.15 -15.32 18.66
C GLN A 640 -32.57 -14.77 18.84
N LEU A 641 -32.71 -13.64 19.55
CA LEU A 641 -34.01 -12.97 19.74
C LEU A 641 -34.59 -12.52 18.38
N GLU A 642 -33.80 -11.88 17.54
CA GLU A 642 -34.21 -11.46 16.19
C GLU A 642 -34.70 -12.65 15.34
N TYR A 643 -33.98 -13.78 15.43
CA TYR A 643 -34.36 -14.99 14.70
C TYR A 643 -35.67 -15.62 15.21
N LEU A 644 -35.85 -15.66 16.52
CA LEU A 644 -37.09 -16.12 17.15
C LEU A 644 -38.27 -15.19 16.80
N VAL A 645 -38.11 -13.86 16.83
CA VAL A 645 -39.13 -12.89 16.39
C VAL A 645 -39.48 -13.11 14.91
N ARG A 646 -38.49 -13.34 14.07
CA ARG A 646 -38.74 -13.65 12.64
C ARG A 646 -39.48 -14.97 12.45
N MET A 647 -39.21 -15.97 13.29
CA MET A 647 -39.95 -17.22 13.31
C MET A 647 -41.40 -17.00 13.78
N ALA A 648 -41.64 -16.25 14.86
CA ALA A 648 -42.98 -15.94 15.30
C ALA A 648 -43.81 -15.26 14.19
N LEU A 649 -43.22 -14.33 13.45
CA LEU A 649 -43.86 -13.72 12.28
C LEU A 649 -44.06 -14.70 11.10
N MET A 650 -43.20 -15.70 10.94
CA MET A 650 -43.34 -16.72 9.89
C MET A 650 -44.53 -17.65 10.15
N TYR A 651 -44.87 -17.87 11.42
CA TYR A 651 -46.00 -18.69 11.88
C TYR A 651 -47.16 -17.85 12.40
N GLU A 652 -47.25 -16.55 12.04
CA GLU A 652 -48.25 -15.59 12.50
C GLU A 652 -49.68 -16.08 12.33
N GLN A 653 -49.98 -16.84 11.30
CA GLN A 653 -51.31 -17.41 11.04
C GLN A 653 -51.77 -18.39 12.12
N GLN A 654 -50.86 -18.99 12.88
CA GLN A 654 -51.12 -19.90 13.98
C GLN A 654 -51.03 -19.20 15.35
N ILE A 655 -50.58 -17.97 15.40
CA ILE A 655 -50.33 -17.23 16.65
C ILE A 655 -51.29 -16.03 16.71
N PRO A 656 -52.36 -16.09 17.49
CA PRO A 656 -53.29 -14.96 17.68
C PRO A 656 -52.54 -13.74 18.21
N ASP A 657 -52.84 -12.58 17.64
CA ASP A 657 -52.29 -11.26 18.02
C ASP A 657 -50.77 -11.15 17.99
N CYS A 658 -50.07 -12.03 17.21
CA CYS A 658 -48.61 -12.09 17.15
C CYS A 658 -47.98 -10.70 16.91
N THR A 659 -48.38 -10.00 15.86
CA THR A 659 -47.84 -8.68 15.49
C THR A 659 -48.17 -7.61 16.55
N ALA A 660 -49.33 -7.66 17.20
CA ALA A 660 -49.70 -6.70 18.27
C ALA A 660 -48.79 -6.89 19.50
N VAL A 661 -48.65 -8.14 19.98
CA VAL A 661 -47.81 -8.47 21.14
C VAL A 661 -46.36 -8.13 20.90
N LEU A 662 -45.83 -8.40 19.71
CA LEU A 662 -44.45 -8.05 19.35
C LEU A 662 -44.22 -6.53 19.28
N LYS A 663 -45.23 -5.73 18.88
CA LYS A 663 -45.14 -4.28 18.91
C LYS A 663 -45.18 -3.71 20.33
N GLU A 664 -46.10 -4.17 21.17
CA GLU A 664 -46.18 -3.75 22.57
C GLU A 664 -44.93 -4.05 23.37
N SER A 665 -44.32 -5.19 23.10
CA SER A 665 -43.05 -5.60 23.72
C SER A 665 -41.79 -4.88 23.13
N GLY A 666 -41.95 -3.96 22.19
CA GLY A 666 -40.84 -3.25 21.54
C GLY A 666 -39.91 -4.17 20.72
N LEU A 667 -40.41 -5.35 20.32
CA LEU A 667 -39.68 -6.33 19.52
C LEU A 667 -39.87 -6.11 18.02
N LEU A 668 -40.92 -5.39 17.64
CA LEU A 668 -41.08 -4.80 16.30
C LEU A 668 -40.84 -3.31 16.42
N GLY A 669 -39.65 -2.87 16.12
CA GLY A 669 -39.37 -1.47 15.79
C GLY A 669 -40.18 -1.05 14.55
N ALA A 670 -40.33 0.27 14.29
CA ALA A 670 -40.89 0.76 13.05
C ALA A 670 -40.16 0.02 11.91
N GLN A 671 -40.88 -0.76 11.11
CA GLN A 671 -40.31 -1.47 9.97
C GLN A 671 -39.55 -0.45 9.15
N PRO A 672 -38.27 -0.69 8.82
CA PRO A 672 -37.63 0.12 7.79
C PRO A 672 -38.58 0.06 6.57
N PRO A 673 -38.84 1.18 5.90
CA PRO A 673 -39.71 1.18 4.72
C PRO A 673 -39.29 0.02 3.83
N LYS A 674 -40.27 -0.78 3.37
CA LYS A 674 -39.98 -1.86 2.40
C LYS A 674 -39.12 -1.23 1.33
N PRO A 675 -37.99 -1.82 0.97
CA PRO A 675 -37.17 -1.25 -0.09
C PRO A 675 -38.08 -1.01 -1.31
N GLU A 676 -38.09 0.22 -1.80
CA GLU A 676 -38.81 0.54 -3.04
C GLU A 676 -38.45 -0.52 -4.07
N THR A 677 -39.47 -1.20 -4.58
CA THR A 677 -39.30 -2.15 -5.67
C THR A 677 -39.75 -1.48 -6.96
N VAL A 678 -39.05 -1.76 -8.03
CA VAL A 678 -39.42 -1.29 -9.36
C VAL A 678 -40.74 -1.96 -9.77
N ASP A 679 -41.53 -1.24 -10.56
CA ASP A 679 -42.77 -1.73 -11.13
C ASP A 679 -42.62 -3.14 -11.71
N SER A 680 -43.53 -4.04 -11.28
CA SER A 680 -43.48 -5.46 -11.64
C SER A 680 -43.64 -5.73 -13.13
N ASP A 681 -44.42 -4.90 -13.84
CA ASP A 681 -44.66 -5.08 -15.28
C ASP A 681 -43.43 -4.62 -16.07
N LEU A 682 -42.75 -3.58 -15.61
CA LEU A 682 -41.47 -3.14 -16.17
C LEU A 682 -40.38 -4.19 -15.97
N VAL A 683 -40.33 -4.79 -14.80
CA VAL A 683 -39.36 -5.87 -14.52
C VAL A 683 -39.64 -7.09 -15.39
N ARG A 684 -40.89 -7.48 -15.54
CA ARG A 684 -41.32 -8.61 -16.37
C ARG A 684 -40.93 -8.35 -17.81
N TRP A 685 -41.32 -7.20 -18.35
CA TRP A 685 -40.96 -6.79 -19.71
C TRP A 685 -39.42 -6.81 -19.93
N CYS A 686 -38.63 -6.41 -18.94
CA CYS A 686 -37.17 -6.43 -19.04
C CYS A 686 -36.63 -7.87 -19.09
N PHE A 687 -37.21 -8.80 -18.35
CA PHE A 687 -36.84 -10.24 -18.41
C PHE A 687 -37.28 -10.86 -19.73
N ASP A 688 -38.46 -10.54 -20.27
CA ASP A 688 -38.92 -11.01 -21.54
C ASP A 688 -38.00 -10.51 -22.69
N THR A 689 -37.58 -9.26 -22.63
CA THR A 689 -36.58 -8.70 -23.52
C THR A 689 -35.23 -9.40 -23.39
N ALA A 690 -34.77 -9.67 -22.14
CA ALA A 690 -33.55 -10.42 -21.86
C ALA A 690 -33.60 -11.85 -22.42
N GLN A 691 -34.77 -12.48 -22.45
CA GLN A 691 -34.97 -13.80 -23.03
C GLN A 691 -34.90 -13.79 -24.55
N ARG A 692 -35.38 -12.74 -25.21
CA ARG A 692 -35.22 -12.52 -26.67
C ARG A 692 -33.73 -12.34 -27.07
N ILE A 693 -32.91 -11.81 -26.13
CA ILE A 693 -31.47 -11.70 -26.29
C ILE A 693 -30.83 -13.05 -25.96
N GLY A 694 -30.58 -13.88 -26.95
CA GLY A 694 -30.08 -15.24 -26.75
C GLY A 694 -28.85 -15.34 -25.83
N GLY A 695 -28.95 -16.20 -24.83
CA GLY A 695 -27.83 -16.50 -23.91
C GLY A 695 -27.68 -15.55 -22.69
N MET A 696 -28.38 -14.43 -22.63
CA MET A 696 -28.26 -13.45 -21.54
C MET A 696 -28.67 -14.03 -20.19
N LEU A 697 -29.74 -14.83 -20.13
CA LEU A 697 -30.21 -15.49 -18.91
C LEU A 697 -29.40 -16.74 -18.53
N LYS A 698 -28.37 -17.12 -19.29
CA LYS A 698 -27.38 -18.15 -18.90
C LYS A 698 -26.39 -17.60 -17.89
N ASN A 699 -26.28 -16.28 -17.73
CA ASN A 699 -25.49 -15.67 -16.68
C ASN A 699 -26.10 -16.01 -15.30
N PRO A 700 -25.36 -16.61 -14.35
CA PRO A 700 -25.85 -17.01 -13.04
C PRO A 700 -26.52 -15.87 -12.25
N PHE A 701 -25.99 -14.66 -12.39
CA PHE A 701 -26.53 -13.48 -11.71
C PHE A 701 -27.91 -13.07 -12.25
N HIS A 702 -28.06 -12.96 -13.57
CA HIS A 702 -29.35 -12.61 -14.21
C HIS A 702 -30.39 -13.70 -13.94
N LYS A 703 -29.98 -14.97 -13.97
CA LYS A 703 -30.84 -16.09 -13.60
C LYS A 703 -31.31 -15.98 -12.13
N SER A 704 -30.41 -15.65 -11.21
CA SER A 704 -30.76 -15.45 -9.81
C SER A 704 -31.77 -14.32 -9.59
N LEU A 705 -31.65 -13.20 -10.35
CA LEU A 705 -32.62 -12.11 -10.31
C LEU A 705 -33.99 -12.54 -10.86
N LYS A 706 -34.03 -13.36 -11.93
CA LYS A 706 -35.25 -13.92 -12.48
C LYS A 706 -35.92 -14.86 -11.48
N ASP A 707 -35.16 -15.78 -10.89
CA ASP A 707 -35.67 -16.71 -9.86
C ASP A 707 -36.21 -15.96 -8.61
N GLN A 708 -35.59 -14.82 -8.25
CA GLN A 708 -36.08 -13.95 -7.16
C GLN A 708 -37.44 -13.34 -7.53
N PHE A 709 -37.57 -12.81 -8.74
CA PHE A 709 -38.76 -12.16 -9.23
C PHE A 709 -39.93 -13.17 -9.38
N GLU A 710 -39.66 -14.36 -9.94
CA GLU A 710 -40.65 -15.45 -10.09
C GLU A 710 -41.17 -15.98 -8.76
N ARG A 711 -40.40 -15.85 -7.66
CA ARG A 711 -40.83 -16.14 -6.29
C ARG A 711 -41.62 -15.01 -5.61
N GLY A 712 -42.08 -14.01 -6.37
CA GLY A 712 -42.86 -12.88 -5.88
C GLY A 712 -42.05 -11.82 -5.11
N ARG A 713 -40.71 -11.84 -5.19
CA ARG A 713 -39.85 -10.81 -4.59
C ARG A 713 -39.46 -9.79 -5.67
N GLY A 714 -40.00 -8.59 -5.60
CA GLY A 714 -39.68 -7.50 -6.53
C GLY A 714 -38.18 -7.19 -6.55
N LEU A 715 -37.70 -6.55 -7.62
CA LEU A 715 -36.33 -6.08 -7.73
C LEU A 715 -36.21 -4.67 -7.15
N THR A 716 -35.15 -4.43 -6.40
CA THR A 716 -34.78 -3.08 -5.96
C THR A 716 -34.31 -2.23 -7.14
N PRO A 717 -34.37 -0.88 -7.09
CA PRO A 717 -33.87 -0.01 -8.17
C PRO A 717 -32.43 -0.32 -8.59
N LYS A 718 -31.54 -0.66 -7.64
CA LYS A 718 -30.14 -1.06 -7.94
C LYS A 718 -30.07 -2.40 -8.70
N GLN A 719 -30.86 -3.39 -8.32
CA GLN A 719 -30.90 -4.69 -9.00
C GLN A 719 -31.48 -4.54 -10.42
N PHE A 720 -32.55 -3.75 -10.55
CA PHE A 720 -33.16 -3.47 -11.83
C PHE A 720 -32.23 -2.67 -12.75
N ALA A 721 -31.54 -1.67 -12.26
CA ALA A 721 -30.57 -0.90 -13.06
C ALA A 721 -29.47 -1.79 -13.67
N ILE A 722 -28.99 -2.81 -12.96
CA ILE A 722 -28.01 -3.77 -13.48
C ILE A 722 -28.63 -4.63 -14.62
N LEU A 723 -29.86 -5.10 -14.43
CA LEU A 723 -30.58 -5.86 -15.47
C LEU A 723 -30.88 -4.99 -16.69
N ALA A 724 -31.40 -3.78 -16.47
CA ALA A 724 -31.73 -2.81 -17.49
C ALA A 724 -30.52 -2.42 -18.35
N ARG A 725 -29.38 -2.19 -17.65
CA ARG A 725 -28.10 -1.92 -18.33
C ARG A 725 -27.66 -3.08 -19.19
N ALA A 726 -27.72 -4.31 -18.68
CA ALA A 726 -27.32 -5.49 -19.43
C ALA A 726 -28.24 -5.74 -20.64
N VAL A 727 -29.55 -5.49 -20.52
CA VAL A 727 -30.53 -5.56 -21.64
C VAL A 727 -30.19 -4.49 -22.66
N GLY A 728 -30.03 -3.24 -22.28
CA GLY A 728 -29.75 -2.14 -23.20
C GLY A 728 -28.41 -2.27 -23.96
N GLU A 729 -27.35 -2.75 -23.28
CA GLU A 729 -26.04 -3.02 -23.91
C GLU A 729 -26.15 -4.12 -24.99
N ASN A 730 -27.04 -5.08 -24.83
CA ASN A 730 -27.25 -6.19 -25.77
C ASN A 730 -28.48 -6.00 -26.68
N ALA A 731 -29.21 -4.91 -26.53
CA ALA A 731 -30.41 -4.62 -27.32
C ALA A 731 -30.14 -4.53 -28.84
N GLY A 732 -28.91 -4.21 -29.27
CA GLY A 732 -28.50 -4.17 -30.67
C GLY A 732 -28.69 -5.48 -31.44
N MET A 733 -28.98 -6.59 -30.74
CA MET A 733 -29.34 -7.88 -31.37
C MET A 733 -30.80 -7.98 -31.75
N LEU A 734 -31.63 -7.00 -31.39
CA LEU A 734 -33.06 -7.01 -31.60
C LEU A 734 -33.47 -5.90 -32.60
N PRO A 735 -34.48 -6.15 -33.45
CA PRO A 735 -34.91 -5.17 -34.44
C PRO A 735 -35.49 -3.89 -33.82
N ASP A 736 -36.05 -3.98 -32.63
CA ASP A 736 -36.65 -2.89 -31.85
C ASP A 736 -35.69 -2.25 -30.84
N CYS A 737 -34.38 -2.29 -31.11
CA CYS A 737 -33.34 -1.86 -30.16
C CYS A 737 -33.43 -0.38 -29.73
N ALA A 738 -33.89 0.52 -30.59
CA ALA A 738 -34.06 1.94 -30.29
C ALA A 738 -35.14 2.14 -29.21
N ALA A 739 -36.30 1.53 -29.35
CA ALA A 739 -37.41 1.62 -28.40
C ALA A 739 -37.05 0.96 -27.05
N ILE A 740 -36.29 -0.15 -27.09
CA ILE A 740 -35.81 -0.80 -25.86
C ILE A 740 -34.85 0.14 -25.07
N ARG A 741 -33.95 0.79 -25.76
CA ARG A 741 -33.01 1.72 -25.14
C ARG A 741 -33.69 2.96 -24.56
N GLU A 742 -34.60 3.53 -25.30
CA GLU A 742 -35.40 4.68 -24.88
C GLU A 742 -36.18 4.36 -23.59
N ARG A 743 -36.83 3.21 -23.51
CA ARG A 743 -37.60 2.79 -22.32
C ARG A 743 -36.72 2.53 -21.10
N LEU A 744 -35.43 2.27 -21.29
CA LEU A 744 -34.49 2.01 -20.18
C LEU A 744 -33.65 3.23 -19.76
N LEU A 745 -33.78 4.38 -20.49
CA LEU A 745 -32.94 5.56 -20.23
C LEU A 745 -33.03 6.09 -18.79
N GLU A 746 -34.22 6.03 -18.17
CA GLU A 746 -34.41 6.51 -16.79
C GLU A 746 -33.67 5.67 -15.72
N PHE A 747 -33.33 4.44 -16.05
CA PHE A 747 -32.79 3.45 -15.11
C PHE A 747 -31.28 3.24 -15.26
N VAL A 748 -30.61 3.96 -16.16
CA VAL A 748 -29.20 3.82 -16.46
C VAL A 748 -28.48 5.17 -16.47
N PRO A 749 -27.19 5.23 -16.02
CA PRO A 749 -26.45 6.50 -15.90
C PRO A 749 -26.29 7.25 -17.24
N ALA A 750 -26.15 8.57 -17.17
CA ALA A 750 -25.89 9.45 -18.30
C ALA A 750 -24.72 8.95 -19.19
N GLY A 751 -24.94 8.89 -20.51
CA GLY A 751 -23.99 8.33 -21.49
C GLY A 751 -24.33 6.91 -21.95
N PHE A 752 -25.42 6.32 -21.43
CA PHE A 752 -25.95 5.05 -21.88
C PHE A 752 -26.70 5.20 -23.21
N GLY A 753 -26.34 4.43 -24.24
CA GLY A 753 -27.07 4.36 -25.50
C GLY A 753 -26.50 5.19 -26.65
N ALA A 754 -25.44 6.01 -26.43
CA ALA A 754 -24.69 6.51 -27.59
C ALA A 754 -24.07 5.31 -28.35
N PRO A 755 -24.30 5.14 -29.65
CA PRO A 755 -23.58 4.14 -30.42
C PRO A 755 -22.10 4.43 -30.23
N ARG A 756 -21.33 3.48 -29.70
CA ARG A 756 -19.88 3.58 -29.73
C ARG A 756 -19.49 3.72 -31.18
N ALA A 757 -18.77 4.81 -31.51
CA ALA A 757 -18.23 5.00 -32.84
C ALA A 757 -17.49 3.71 -33.23
N GLU A 758 -17.81 3.21 -34.45
CA GLU A 758 -17.10 2.07 -35.00
C GLU A 758 -15.60 2.40 -35.00
N ASP A 759 -14.82 1.59 -34.34
CA ASP A 759 -13.36 1.76 -34.35
C ASP A 759 -12.85 1.29 -35.73
N PRO A 760 -12.43 2.20 -36.62
CA PRO A 760 -12.03 1.86 -37.99
C PRO A 760 -10.78 0.96 -38.02
N THR A 761 -10.10 0.78 -36.90
CA THR A 761 -8.90 -0.08 -36.79
C THR A 761 -9.28 -1.56 -36.71
N ILE A 762 -10.50 -1.91 -36.29
CA ILE A 762 -10.89 -3.31 -36.09
C ILE A 762 -11.04 -4.05 -37.42
N PRO A 763 -11.77 -3.52 -38.46
CA PRO A 763 -11.83 -4.14 -39.77
C PRO A 763 -10.45 -4.35 -40.38
N ALA A 764 -9.60 -3.33 -40.32
CA ALA A 764 -8.23 -3.40 -40.85
C ALA A 764 -7.39 -4.48 -40.16
N LEU A 765 -7.55 -4.66 -38.85
CA LEU A 765 -6.85 -5.72 -38.09
C LEU A 765 -7.35 -7.11 -38.46
N LEU A 766 -8.66 -7.26 -38.67
CA LEU A 766 -9.27 -8.53 -39.08
C LEU A 766 -8.88 -8.88 -40.54
N GLU A 767 -8.75 -7.89 -41.40
CA GLU A 767 -8.24 -8.08 -42.76
C GLU A 767 -6.77 -8.52 -42.77
N LEU A 768 -5.93 -7.89 -41.94
CA LEU A 768 -4.52 -8.26 -41.84
C LEU A 768 -4.36 -9.70 -41.36
N VAL A 769 -5.09 -10.08 -40.33
CA VAL A 769 -4.98 -11.43 -39.77
C VAL A 769 -5.60 -12.49 -40.71
N GLY A 770 -6.50 -12.10 -41.57
CA GLY A 770 -7.05 -12.96 -42.65
C GLY A 770 -6.00 -13.37 -43.69
N LYS A 771 -4.87 -12.67 -43.79
CA LYS A 771 -3.74 -12.99 -44.68
C LYS A 771 -2.80 -14.03 -44.12
N VAL A 772 -3.01 -14.47 -42.86
CA VAL A 772 -2.19 -15.52 -42.22
C VAL A 772 -2.58 -16.89 -42.80
N THR A 773 -1.59 -17.56 -43.37
CA THR A 773 -1.76 -18.87 -44.03
C THR A 773 -1.39 -20.04 -43.12
N GLU A 774 -0.39 -19.86 -42.27
CA GLU A 774 0.09 -20.90 -41.35
C GLU A 774 -0.10 -20.48 -39.89
N TRP A 775 -1.03 -21.14 -39.22
CA TRP A 775 -1.33 -20.91 -37.81
C TRP A 775 -0.47 -21.80 -36.90
N ARG A 776 -0.03 -21.27 -35.80
CA ARG A 776 0.65 -22.06 -34.75
C ARG A 776 -0.30 -23.13 -34.21
N PRO A 777 0.19 -24.37 -33.98
CA PRO A 777 -0.66 -25.41 -33.43
C PRO A 777 -1.15 -25.02 -32.02
N ALA A 778 -2.40 -25.40 -31.72
CA ALA A 778 -3.01 -25.15 -30.43
C ALA A 778 -2.12 -25.67 -29.28
N SER A 779 -1.89 -24.85 -28.28
CA SER A 779 -1.07 -25.18 -27.11
C SER A 779 -1.91 -25.26 -25.83
N LYS A 780 -1.60 -26.22 -24.96
CA LYS A 780 -2.30 -26.42 -23.68
C LYS A 780 -1.40 -26.00 -22.53
N LYS A 781 -1.89 -25.05 -21.70
CA LYS A 781 -1.26 -24.69 -20.41
C LYS A 781 -2.28 -24.90 -19.29
N GLY A 782 -2.06 -25.91 -18.45
CA GLY A 782 -3.01 -26.32 -17.42
C GLY A 782 -4.36 -26.73 -18.03
N ARG A 783 -5.48 -26.18 -17.54
CA ARG A 783 -6.84 -26.44 -18.10
C ARG A 783 -7.22 -25.56 -19.31
N LYS A 784 -6.35 -24.64 -19.73
CA LYS A 784 -6.66 -23.69 -20.83
C LYS A 784 -5.97 -24.12 -22.12
N VAL A 785 -6.72 -24.12 -23.22
CA VAL A 785 -6.24 -24.32 -24.58
C VAL A 785 -6.09 -22.96 -25.24
N TYR A 786 -4.92 -22.69 -25.81
CA TYR A 786 -4.60 -21.48 -26.56
C TYR A 786 -4.53 -21.84 -28.04
N ASP A 787 -5.47 -21.33 -28.79
CA ASP A 787 -5.63 -21.53 -30.23
C ASP A 787 -5.91 -20.17 -30.88
N ASP A 788 -4.88 -19.63 -31.53
CA ASP A 788 -4.96 -18.29 -32.12
C ASP A 788 -5.96 -18.22 -33.26
N GLN A 789 -6.08 -19.27 -34.07
CA GLN A 789 -7.02 -19.35 -35.17
C GLN A 789 -8.48 -19.34 -34.67
N ALA A 790 -8.78 -20.24 -33.73
CA ALA A 790 -10.13 -20.30 -33.15
C ALA A 790 -10.48 -18.99 -32.41
N PHE A 791 -9.50 -18.35 -31.75
CA PHE A 791 -9.66 -17.09 -31.06
C PHE A 791 -10.01 -15.95 -32.05
N VAL A 792 -9.26 -15.81 -33.15
CA VAL A 792 -9.52 -14.80 -34.18
C VAL A 792 -10.90 -15.02 -34.84
N LYS A 793 -11.24 -16.25 -35.18
CA LYS A 793 -12.55 -16.60 -35.69
C LYS A 793 -13.66 -16.14 -34.76
N SER A 794 -13.55 -16.41 -33.48
CA SER A 794 -14.50 -15.97 -32.46
C SER A 794 -14.62 -14.44 -32.39
N LEU A 795 -13.51 -13.70 -32.54
CA LEU A 795 -13.53 -12.24 -32.55
C LEU A 795 -14.16 -11.67 -33.84
N SER A 796 -13.91 -12.28 -35.00
CA SER A 796 -14.57 -11.91 -36.28
C SER A 796 -16.09 -12.08 -36.18
N GLU A 797 -16.56 -13.24 -35.71
CA GLU A 797 -17.98 -13.50 -35.49
C GLU A 797 -18.62 -12.52 -34.50
N GLN A 798 -17.89 -12.14 -33.44
CA GLN A 798 -18.36 -11.15 -32.49
C GLN A 798 -18.42 -9.74 -33.11
N TYR A 799 -17.43 -9.35 -33.90
CA TYR A 799 -17.42 -8.07 -34.61
C TYR A 799 -18.51 -7.98 -35.66
N GLU A 800 -18.74 -9.02 -36.42
CA GLU A 800 -19.85 -9.07 -37.39
C GLU A 800 -21.21 -8.84 -36.73
N ARG A 801 -21.41 -9.43 -35.55
CA ARG A 801 -22.67 -9.31 -34.79
C ARG A 801 -22.80 -7.99 -34.01
N ARG A 802 -21.70 -7.40 -33.50
CA ARG A 802 -21.75 -6.28 -32.58
C ARG A 802 -21.16 -4.99 -33.10
N ARG A 803 -20.46 -5.04 -34.23
CA ARG A 803 -19.69 -3.94 -34.83
C ARG A 803 -18.69 -3.27 -33.88
N THR A 804 -18.33 -3.95 -32.77
CA THR A 804 -17.36 -3.46 -31.80
C THR A 804 -16.70 -4.63 -31.04
N LEU A 805 -15.46 -4.41 -30.59
CA LEU A 805 -14.75 -5.29 -29.67
C LEU A 805 -14.42 -4.54 -28.37
N SER A 806 -14.30 -5.25 -27.25
CA SER A 806 -13.85 -4.64 -26.00
C SER A 806 -12.38 -4.21 -26.09
N PRO A 807 -11.92 -3.22 -25.30
CA PRO A 807 -10.52 -2.80 -25.29
C PRO A 807 -9.52 -3.94 -25.05
N ARG A 808 -9.90 -4.91 -24.21
CA ARG A 808 -9.07 -6.12 -23.97
C ARG A 808 -9.00 -7.04 -25.17
N GLN A 809 -10.11 -7.22 -25.89
CA GLN A 809 -10.17 -8.01 -27.11
C GLN A 809 -9.38 -7.33 -28.24
N LEU A 810 -9.47 -6.02 -28.37
CA LEU A 810 -8.69 -5.25 -29.35
C LEU A 810 -7.18 -5.36 -29.10
N VAL A 811 -6.73 -5.24 -27.84
CA VAL A 811 -5.33 -5.45 -27.46
C VAL A 811 -4.88 -6.88 -27.76
N ALA A 812 -5.72 -7.88 -27.49
CA ALA A 812 -5.40 -9.27 -27.78
C ALA A 812 -5.32 -9.53 -29.30
N LEU A 813 -6.24 -8.96 -30.09
CA LEU A 813 -6.20 -9.05 -31.55
C LEU A 813 -4.93 -8.42 -32.12
N LYS A 814 -4.56 -7.20 -31.69
CA LYS A 814 -3.29 -6.55 -32.07
C LYS A 814 -2.06 -7.43 -31.76
N ARG A 815 -2.08 -8.12 -30.63
CA ARG A 815 -0.98 -9.04 -30.23
C ARG A 815 -0.93 -10.27 -31.15
N VAL A 816 -2.07 -10.84 -31.53
CA VAL A 816 -2.11 -11.96 -32.46
C VAL A 816 -1.61 -11.51 -33.83
N VAL A 817 -2.09 -10.39 -34.38
CA VAL A 817 -1.59 -9.82 -35.65
C VAL A 817 -0.09 -9.63 -35.62
N ALA A 818 0.46 -9.05 -34.56
CA ALA A 818 1.89 -8.84 -34.37
C ALA A 818 2.70 -10.15 -34.36
N SER A 819 2.14 -11.23 -33.81
CA SER A 819 2.85 -12.52 -33.73
C SER A 819 2.93 -13.30 -35.04
N TYR A 820 2.22 -12.85 -36.05
CA TYR A 820 2.23 -13.41 -37.43
C TYR A 820 2.66 -12.36 -38.45
N GLY A 821 3.32 -11.30 -38.05
CA GLY A 821 3.79 -10.20 -38.90
C GLY A 821 4.62 -10.63 -40.09
N ASP A 822 5.45 -11.67 -39.91
CA ASP A 822 6.33 -12.24 -40.94
C ASP A 822 5.53 -12.86 -42.13
N GLN A 823 4.27 -13.25 -41.95
CA GLN A 823 3.39 -13.79 -42.96
C GLN A 823 2.48 -12.75 -43.62
N ILE A 824 2.46 -11.52 -43.12
CA ILE A 824 1.55 -10.46 -43.59
C ILE A 824 2.30 -9.50 -44.50
N PRO A 825 2.02 -9.47 -45.80
CA PRO A 825 2.63 -8.52 -46.74
C PRO A 825 2.37 -7.06 -46.32
N GLY A 826 3.42 -6.23 -46.24
CA GLY A 826 3.32 -4.83 -45.84
C GLY A 826 3.03 -4.61 -44.37
N PHE A 827 3.37 -5.58 -43.50
CA PHE A 827 3.11 -5.53 -42.06
C PHE A 827 3.69 -4.28 -41.38
N ALA A 828 4.91 -3.87 -41.69
CA ALA A 828 5.60 -2.74 -41.04
C ALA A 828 4.81 -1.42 -41.22
N GLU A 829 4.31 -1.13 -42.41
CA GLU A 829 3.46 0.05 -42.69
C GLU A 829 2.10 -0.03 -41.99
N ALA A 830 1.47 -1.21 -42.04
CA ALA A 830 0.19 -1.44 -41.39
C ALA A 830 0.32 -1.35 -39.86
N ALA A 831 1.38 -1.88 -39.27
CA ALA A 831 1.65 -1.82 -37.86
C ALA A 831 1.83 -0.37 -37.34
N ALA A 832 2.54 0.47 -38.12
CA ALA A 832 2.70 1.88 -37.81
C ALA A 832 1.35 2.64 -37.83
N LYS A 833 0.50 2.39 -38.82
CA LYS A 833 -0.82 3.03 -38.96
C LYS A 833 -1.82 2.58 -37.88
N LEU A 834 -1.78 1.31 -37.46
CA LEU A 834 -2.74 0.71 -36.52
C LEU A 834 -2.25 0.69 -35.09
N GLY A 835 -1.06 1.24 -34.80
CA GLY A 835 -0.47 1.27 -33.46
C GLY A 835 -0.23 -0.14 -32.88
N ILE A 836 0.28 -1.05 -33.74
CA ILE A 836 0.68 -2.39 -33.34
C ILE A 836 2.14 -2.32 -32.88
N LYS A 837 2.40 -2.69 -31.64
CA LYS A 837 3.79 -2.77 -31.13
C LYS A 837 4.43 -4.04 -31.65
N GLU A 838 5.58 -3.93 -32.31
CA GLU A 838 6.36 -5.11 -32.67
C GLU A 838 6.67 -5.95 -31.43
N PRO A 839 6.62 -7.29 -31.54
CA PRO A 839 7.03 -8.16 -30.47
C PRO A 839 8.52 -7.91 -30.21
N SER A 840 8.89 -7.59 -28.96
CA SER A 840 10.31 -7.50 -28.54
C SER A 840 11.04 -8.76 -29.01
N PRO A 841 12.22 -8.68 -29.63
CA PRO A 841 12.93 -9.84 -30.11
C PRO A 841 13.22 -10.78 -28.94
N GLY A 842 12.46 -11.83 -28.81
CA GLY A 842 12.67 -12.92 -27.87
C GLY A 842 13.99 -13.60 -28.24
N LYS A 843 14.90 -13.77 -27.26
CA LYS A 843 16.18 -14.47 -27.38
C LYS A 843 16.02 -15.69 -28.29
N GLY A 844 16.68 -15.62 -29.46
CA GLY A 844 16.62 -16.61 -30.49
C GLY A 844 17.01 -18.01 -29.96
N ARG A 845 16.16 -18.98 -30.18
CA ARG A 845 16.50 -20.39 -30.08
C ARG A 845 17.38 -20.75 -31.29
N ARG A 846 18.69 -20.91 -31.07
CA ARG A 846 19.58 -21.64 -31.95
C ARG A 846 19.03 -23.06 -32.13
N ALA A 847 18.81 -23.45 -33.39
CA ALA A 847 18.64 -24.85 -33.78
C ALA A 847 19.93 -25.59 -33.49
N GLY A 848 19.89 -26.72 -32.84
CA GLY A 848 21.03 -27.58 -32.57
C GLY A 848 20.68 -28.58 -31.47
N GLY A 849 20.35 -29.83 -31.89
CA GLY A 849 19.86 -30.85 -30.98
C GLY A 849 20.90 -31.34 -29.97
N LYS A 850 20.42 -31.78 -28.85
CA LYS A 850 20.67 -33.06 -28.16
C LYS A 850 19.87 -33.09 -26.85
N SER A 851 19.23 -34.21 -26.69
CA SER A 851 18.47 -34.66 -25.52
C SER A 851 19.18 -34.44 -24.19
N ARG A 852 18.45 -33.91 -23.20
CA ARG A 852 18.57 -34.34 -21.79
C ARG A 852 17.31 -34.00 -21.01
N ALA A 853 17.00 -34.88 -20.09
CA ALA A 853 15.80 -35.07 -19.35
C ALA A 853 15.38 -33.91 -18.42
N ALA A 854 14.09 -33.90 -18.19
CA ALA A 854 13.29 -33.36 -17.11
C ALA A 854 14.01 -32.75 -15.88
N GLU A 855 13.64 -31.49 -15.61
CA GLU A 855 13.44 -31.02 -14.24
C GLU A 855 12.29 -29.96 -14.27
N ALA A 856 11.30 -30.28 -13.48
CA ALA A 856 10.09 -29.46 -13.31
C ALA A 856 10.43 -28.27 -12.41
N ASP A 857 10.07 -27.06 -12.83
CA ASP A 857 9.97 -25.91 -11.94
C ASP A 857 8.50 -25.56 -11.75
N ASP A 858 8.03 -25.87 -10.55
CA ASP A 858 6.72 -25.48 -10.01
C ASP A 858 6.69 -23.98 -9.73
N ALA A 859 5.74 -23.29 -10.34
CA ALA A 859 5.29 -21.98 -9.91
C ALA A 859 4.07 -22.16 -8.99
N PRO A 860 3.98 -21.47 -7.85
CA PRO A 860 2.89 -21.65 -6.91
C PRO A 860 1.58 -21.10 -7.46
N GLU A 861 0.55 -21.93 -7.41
CA GLU A 861 -0.84 -21.57 -7.63
C GLU A 861 -1.36 -20.74 -6.44
N ASP A 862 -1.98 -19.62 -6.76
CA ASP A 862 -2.91 -18.92 -5.89
C ASP A 862 -4.20 -19.74 -5.77
N GLU A 863 -4.51 -20.25 -4.60
CA GLU A 863 -5.87 -20.62 -4.23
C GLU A 863 -6.23 -20.08 -2.83
N SER A 864 -7.36 -19.33 -2.87
CA SER A 864 -8.35 -18.96 -1.83
C SER A 864 -7.88 -18.18 -0.62
#